data_c09deaa06c5c43030d8c756f86131f80
#
_entry.id   c09deaa06c5c43030d8c756f86131f80
#
_cell.length_a   1.000
_cell.length_b   1.000
_cell.length_c   1.000
_cell.angle_alpha   90.00
_cell.angle_beta   90.00
_cell.angle_gamma   90.00
#
_symmetry.space_group_name_H-M   'P 1'
#
loop_
_entity.id
_entity.type
_entity.pdbx_description
1 polymer ?
#
loop_
_entity_poly.entity_id
_entity_poly.type
_entity_poly.pdbx_seq_one_letter_code
_entity_poly.pdbx_strand_id
1 'polypeptide(L)'
;MSHKEQNKGSSWHKWDLHAHTPYTHLNKAYQCSEEEFIQKLCDSKIDCIGLTNYFKFNEKEFELKEKIEKKGIKVFYNLEVRLSYKNNKNEFLDFHIIFSDEILSDNIKRFLSDMKATIDGPDKRLADLEKNDFNKAVVKFDQLLECLEEEALNLRGKYLLGFLSRGHGNSRSSSNYEKIVKKAHFLIHSSNNQENLKKDREFWLEYNKPLLQSSDAHKEGSIGKKYTWIKAEKTFEGLKQIIYEPETRVSIGEEKPRDPLCKIDCVRLHFDGEEKITNEKGDIPFCYAGFNETLSFSPNFTCVIGGRGSGKSTLLQLIASAIKNNSFVKDLKHETIQKCIKIEPDIDIVDSVEYLAQNEVEEFATNVSKFTEAIFNRIDSKSSGKLKELEKQITKGIEKFDDQIAYWQKKTKLEEQLKEGEKIRKKYQSIVDAYTDKDYLDKRDKLQAKRKTLIDLKQSKEGFLTFIKELKRVVNFESKENMEEKNSYDKVYNQLKQDICKKLEEIDADIENGHFKSDEENIEKLESEHQTLLQEIGEFLKEKGVSDESIGDVRNANYHLANIKMNINDLKHKIEETANKIEGFSYGDIDKNIEEFKDQINEELSKINSALEEISKNHKEVKPITIEYRSNEDIFEEVFEDFDKLVDKGFNTQRHQSKIKEYLKEIELKNVTGMQHAEFIEKLDSRIENKKAAFYETMKDIFDREIHFQIYRILILKHLRNVEKYKIFKVRYDKRALNETFFGQKCTAVLVVLLSLGNNPIIIDEPEAHLDSALIANYLVALIKKQKQKRQIIFATHNANFVLNADAELIIQLKNENNKIVVQSFMIESDAYKEDLLKLEGGEKAFKDRERKYGITKDKIKNKE
;
A
#
# COMPACT_ATOMS: atom_id res chain seq x y z
N MET A 1 -14.61 -38.46 3.77
CA MET A 1 -13.15 -38.34 3.55
C MET A 1 -12.60 -37.42 4.63
N SER A 2 -11.78 -37.94 5.53
CA SER A 2 -11.18 -37.14 6.62
C SER A 2 -10.37 -36.03 5.99
N HIS A 3 -10.70 -34.76 6.30
CA HIS A 3 -9.83 -33.63 6.01
C HIS A 3 -8.53 -33.88 6.77
N LYS A 4 -7.47 -34.30 6.08
CA LYS A 4 -6.12 -34.11 6.62
C LYS A 4 -6.01 -32.62 6.94
N GLU A 5 -5.75 -32.30 8.20
CA GLU A 5 -5.40 -30.92 8.57
C GLU A 5 -4.29 -30.43 7.61
N GLN A 6 -4.63 -29.44 6.80
CA GLN A 6 -3.70 -28.92 5.82
C GLN A 6 -2.62 -28.15 6.56
N ASN A 7 -1.37 -28.49 6.32
CA ASN A 7 -0.24 -27.83 6.91
C ASN A 7 -0.15 -26.36 6.42
N LYS A 8 -0.48 -25.40 7.29
CA LYS A 8 -0.41 -23.95 7.03
C LYS A 8 0.91 -23.33 7.48
N GLY A 9 1.88 -24.15 7.84
CA GLY A 9 3.16 -23.69 8.42
C GLY A 9 3.08 -23.42 9.92
N SER A 10 4.19 -22.90 10.46
CA SER A 10 4.29 -22.58 11.89
C SER A 10 3.21 -21.58 12.29
N SER A 11 2.45 -21.91 13.33
CA SER A 11 1.33 -21.11 13.83
C SER A 11 1.53 -20.74 15.31
N TRP A 12 0.79 -19.71 15.73
CA TRP A 12 0.83 -19.27 17.13
C TRP A 12 0.10 -20.23 18.04
N HIS A 13 0.81 -20.78 19.04
CA HIS A 13 0.32 -21.63 20.09
C HIS A 13 0.58 -21.03 21.46
N LYS A 14 -0.26 -21.37 22.43
CA LYS A 14 -0.18 -20.90 23.82
C LYS A 14 0.69 -21.85 24.62
N TRP A 15 1.86 -21.37 25.06
CA TRP A 15 2.85 -22.17 25.77
C TRP A 15 3.02 -21.68 27.21
N ASP A 16 2.89 -22.58 28.16
CA ASP A 16 3.26 -22.38 29.57
C ASP A 16 4.38 -23.32 29.95
N LEU A 17 5.61 -22.88 29.78
CA LEU A 17 6.80 -23.75 29.91
C LEU A 17 7.33 -23.87 31.34
N HIS A 18 6.65 -23.23 32.33
CA HIS A 18 7.00 -23.31 33.73
C HIS A 18 5.73 -23.39 34.59
N ALA A 19 5.24 -24.60 34.80
CA ALA A 19 4.10 -24.87 35.64
C ALA A 19 4.40 -26.12 36.52
N HIS A 20 4.42 -25.93 37.83
CA HIS A 20 4.60 -27.04 38.76
C HIS A 20 3.38 -27.96 38.79
N THR A 21 3.60 -29.20 39.13
CA THR A 21 2.56 -30.22 39.19
C THR A 21 2.05 -30.39 40.63
N PRO A 22 0.92 -31.07 40.84
CA PRO A 22 0.51 -31.49 42.18
C PRO A 22 1.54 -32.39 42.93
N TYR A 23 2.58 -32.86 42.24
CA TYR A 23 3.67 -33.66 42.75
C TYR A 23 4.96 -32.89 43.03
N THR A 24 4.91 -31.55 42.95
CA THR A 24 6.09 -30.70 43.21
C THR A 24 6.69 -30.89 44.57
N HIS A 25 8.02 -30.85 44.66
CA HIS A 25 8.76 -31.09 45.92
C HIS A 25 8.77 -29.86 46.82
N LEU A 26 8.68 -28.65 46.30
CA LEU A 26 8.65 -27.40 47.05
C LEU A 26 7.41 -26.59 46.72
N ASN A 27 7.04 -25.70 47.65
CA ASN A 27 5.98 -24.70 47.47
C ASN A 27 4.61 -25.28 47.08
N LYS A 28 4.36 -26.56 47.36
CA LYS A 28 3.12 -27.24 47.00
C LYS A 28 1.91 -26.58 47.65
N ALA A 29 1.03 -26.00 46.83
CA ALA A 29 -0.25 -25.42 47.28
C ALA A 29 -1.48 -25.98 46.53
N TYR A 30 -1.30 -27.03 45.73
CA TYR A 30 -2.37 -27.74 45.06
C TYR A 30 -3.24 -28.52 46.03
N GLN A 31 -4.54 -28.35 45.93
CA GLN A 31 -5.55 -29.08 46.68
C GLN A 31 -6.42 -30.00 45.79
N CYS A 32 -6.22 -29.89 44.45
CA CYS A 32 -6.97 -30.62 43.45
C CYS A 32 -6.43 -32.05 43.21
N SER A 33 -7.29 -32.90 42.66
CA SER A 33 -6.89 -34.19 42.11
C SER A 33 -6.08 -34.02 40.80
N GLU A 34 -5.49 -35.08 40.33
CA GLU A 34 -4.77 -35.11 39.06
C GLU A 34 -5.72 -34.84 37.90
N GLU A 35 -6.93 -35.38 37.92
CA GLU A 35 -7.94 -35.17 36.91
C GLU A 35 -8.39 -33.71 36.84
N GLU A 36 -8.58 -33.06 38.01
CA GLU A 36 -8.92 -31.64 38.11
C GLU A 36 -7.78 -30.76 37.61
N PHE A 37 -6.52 -31.13 37.88
CA PHE A 37 -5.35 -30.46 37.34
C PHE A 37 -5.33 -30.51 35.82
N ILE A 38 -5.52 -31.69 35.24
CA ILE A 38 -5.59 -31.86 33.78
C ILE A 38 -6.75 -31.06 33.21
N GLN A 39 -7.93 -31.08 33.83
CA GLN A 39 -9.08 -30.31 33.37
C GLN A 39 -8.80 -28.81 33.39
N LYS A 40 -8.13 -28.30 34.41
CA LYS A 40 -7.71 -26.87 34.49
C LYS A 40 -6.75 -26.49 33.36
N LEU A 41 -5.83 -27.37 33.00
CA LEU A 41 -4.97 -27.15 31.83
C LEU A 41 -5.79 -27.03 30.55
N CYS A 42 -6.77 -27.92 30.34
CA CYS A 42 -7.67 -27.87 29.17
C CYS A 42 -8.49 -26.57 29.18
N ASP A 43 -9.08 -26.20 30.32
CA ASP A 43 -9.88 -24.97 30.47
C ASP A 43 -9.07 -23.71 30.18
N SER A 44 -7.77 -23.73 30.46
CA SER A 44 -6.83 -22.64 30.19
C SER A 44 -6.44 -22.53 28.74
N LYS A 45 -6.86 -23.50 27.89
CA LYS A 45 -6.53 -23.56 26.46
C LYS A 45 -5.03 -23.45 26.18
N ILE A 46 -4.22 -24.11 27.03
CA ILE A 46 -2.78 -24.23 26.81
C ILE A 46 -2.55 -25.32 25.77
N ASP A 47 -1.73 -25.02 24.76
CA ASP A 47 -1.33 -25.98 23.73
C ASP A 47 -0.12 -26.81 24.15
N CYS A 48 0.83 -26.19 24.87
CA CYS A 48 2.06 -26.80 25.30
C CYS A 48 2.37 -26.42 26.74
N ILE A 49 2.86 -27.39 27.54
CA ILE A 49 3.21 -27.19 28.95
C ILE A 49 4.60 -27.73 29.26
N GLY A 50 5.34 -27.01 30.09
CA GLY A 50 6.55 -27.49 30.75
C GLY A 50 6.20 -28.00 32.16
N LEU A 51 6.08 -29.30 32.34
CA LEU A 51 5.89 -29.88 33.67
C LEU A 51 7.15 -29.68 34.51
N THR A 52 7.05 -28.81 35.50
CA THR A 52 8.20 -28.35 36.27
C THR A 52 8.23 -29.00 37.62
N ASN A 53 9.41 -29.45 38.07
CA ASN A 53 9.68 -29.83 39.41
C ASN A 53 11.11 -29.45 39.86
N TYR A 54 11.32 -29.34 41.15
CA TYR A 54 12.60 -28.93 41.72
C TYR A 54 13.57 -30.10 41.80
N PHE A 55 14.75 -29.95 41.21
CA PHE A 55 15.91 -30.85 41.26
C PHE A 55 15.69 -32.26 40.74
N LYS A 56 14.52 -32.83 40.84
CA LYS A 56 14.14 -34.15 40.31
C LYS A 56 12.65 -34.22 40.04
N PHE A 57 12.24 -35.16 39.19
CA PHE A 57 10.84 -35.46 38.94
C PHE A 57 10.32 -36.56 39.84
N ASN A 58 9.02 -36.52 40.17
CA ASN A 58 8.30 -37.60 40.82
C ASN A 58 7.91 -38.65 39.74
N GLU A 59 7.93 -39.94 40.10
CA GLU A 59 7.55 -41.00 39.17
C GLU A 59 6.16 -40.81 38.58
N LYS A 60 5.21 -40.26 39.33
CA LYS A 60 3.85 -39.93 38.84
C LYS A 60 3.85 -38.85 37.78
N GLU A 61 4.86 -38.01 37.67
CA GLU A 61 4.93 -36.98 36.62
C GLU A 61 5.25 -37.58 35.26
N PHE A 62 5.93 -38.71 35.22
CA PHE A 62 6.12 -39.43 33.94
C PHE A 62 4.82 -40.02 33.42
N GLU A 63 3.93 -40.55 34.33
CA GLU A 63 2.60 -41.01 33.98
C GLU A 63 1.65 -39.85 33.65
N LEU A 64 1.77 -38.72 34.38
CA LEU A 64 0.96 -37.50 34.14
C LEU A 64 1.16 -36.92 32.76
N LYS A 65 2.40 -36.96 32.23
CA LYS A 65 2.69 -36.52 30.84
C LYS A 65 1.79 -37.23 29.85
N GLU A 66 1.73 -38.54 29.87
CA GLU A 66 0.92 -39.32 28.92
C GLU A 66 -0.57 -38.99 29.03
N LYS A 67 -1.08 -38.75 30.26
CA LYS A 67 -2.49 -38.38 30.48
C LYS A 67 -2.82 -37.02 29.92
N ILE A 68 -1.92 -36.05 30.05
CA ILE A 68 -2.05 -34.71 29.52
C ILE A 68 -1.98 -34.74 27.98
N GLU A 69 -1.01 -35.49 27.42
CA GLU A 69 -0.85 -35.60 25.96
C GLU A 69 -2.05 -36.25 25.29
N LYS A 70 -2.73 -37.19 25.93
CA LYS A 70 -4.01 -37.75 25.47
C LYS A 70 -5.13 -36.71 25.38
N LYS A 71 -5.02 -35.57 26.04
CA LYS A 71 -5.93 -34.43 25.92
C LYS A 71 -5.52 -33.43 24.84
N GLY A 72 -4.46 -33.70 24.06
CA GLY A 72 -3.98 -32.86 22.96
C GLY A 72 -3.05 -31.74 23.39
N ILE A 73 -2.63 -31.69 24.63
CA ILE A 73 -1.66 -30.72 25.17
C ILE A 73 -0.27 -31.36 25.11
N LYS A 74 0.67 -30.71 24.41
CA LYS A 74 2.05 -31.18 24.34
C LYS A 74 2.82 -30.92 25.63
N VAL A 75 3.60 -31.89 26.07
CA VAL A 75 4.29 -31.83 27.35
C VAL A 75 5.80 -31.93 27.20
N PHE A 76 6.50 -30.99 27.84
CA PHE A 76 7.94 -31.02 28.04
C PHE A 76 8.29 -31.19 29.54
N TYR A 77 9.36 -31.89 29.86
CA TYR A 77 9.87 -31.89 31.23
C TYR A 77 10.74 -30.66 31.44
N ASN A 78 10.48 -29.90 32.48
CA ASN A 78 11.27 -28.73 32.86
C ASN A 78 11.82 -28.94 34.28
N LEU A 79 13.10 -29.16 34.36
CA LEU A 79 13.78 -29.32 35.68
C LEU A 79 14.23 -27.94 36.13
N GLU A 80 13.75 -27.55 37.33
CA GLU A 80 14.19 -26.32 37.97
C GLU A 80 15.25 -26.64 39.01
N VAL A 81 16.42 -26.01 38.92
CA VAL A 81 17.53 -26.15 39.86
C VAL A 81 18.03 -24.78 40.30
N ARG A 82 18.65 -24.69 41.47
CA ARG A 82 19.38 -23.49 41.86
C ARG A 82 20.84 -23.64 41.55
N LEU A 83 21.38 -22.65 40.85
CA LEU A 83 22.81 -22.58 40.61
C LEU A 83 23.55 -22.01 41.81
N SER A 84 24.81 -22.43 42.03
CA SER A 84 25.69 -21.90 43.07
C SER A 84 26.05 -20.42 42.89
N TYR A 85 25.63 -19.78 41.83
CA TYR A 85 25.77 -18.34 41.61
C TYR A 85 24.70 -17.56 42.39
N LYS A 86 25.11 -16.39 42.91
CA LYS A 86 24.22 -15.54 43.68
C LYS A 86 24.03 -14.19 43.01
N ASN A 87 22.84 -13.63 43.21
CA ASN A 87 22.51 -12.30 42.83
C ASN A 87 23.06 -11.25 43.83
N ASN A 88 22.82 -9.95 43.57
CA ASN A 88 23.27 -8.84 44.42
C ASN A 88 22.62 -8.85 45.83
N LYS A 89 21.57 -9.65 46.06
CA LYS A 89 20.91 -9.85 47.35
C LYS A 89 21.38 -11.11 48.04
N ASN A 90 22.41 -11.77 47.54
CA ASN A 90 22.96 -13.02 48.08
C ASN A 90 22.00 -14.22 47.94
N GLU A 91 21.02 -14.16 47.01
CA GLU A 91 20.09 -15.24 46.70
C GLU A 91 20.61 -16.06 45.52
N PHE A 92 20.40 -17.38 45.57
CA PHE A 92 20.80 -18.28 44.47
C PHE A 92 19.95 -18.08 43.21
N LEU A 93 20.53 -18.36 42.05
CA LEU A 93 19.88 -18.20 40.77
C LEU A 93 19.07 -19.44 40.39
N ASP A 94 17.76 -19.31 40.23
CA ASP A 94 16.90 -20.35 39.68
C ASP A 94 17.15 -20.53 38.18
N PHE A 95 17.31 -21.80 37.79
CA PHE A 95 17.74 -22.18 36.44
C PHE A 95 16.91 -23.35 35.93
N HIS A 96 16.53 -23.32 34.66
CA HIS A 96 15.63 -24.26 34.04
C HIS A 96 16.31 -25.07 32.96
N ILE A 97 16.00 -26.35 32.90
CA ILE A 97 16.43 -27.30 31.88
C ILE A 97 15.19 -27.93 31.29
N ILE A 98 14.84 -27.52 30.09
CA ILE A 98 13.70 -28.07 29.34
C ILE A 98 14.23 -29.18 28.45
N PHE A 99 13.76 -30.40 28.67
CA PHE A 99 14.16 -31.55 27.88
C PHE A 99 13.28 -31.73 26.66
N SER A 100 13.88 -32.26 25.57
CA SER A 100 13.14 -32.62 24.37
C SER A 100 12.06 -33.66 24.66
N ASP A 101 10.95 -33.55 24.00
CA ASP A 101 9.84 -34.50 24.06
C ASP A 101 10.21 -35.90 23.52
N GLU A 102 11.29 -36.01 22.75
CA GLU A 102 11.83 -37.26 22.24
C GLU A 102 12.73 -38.01 23.22
N ILE A 103 13.08 -37.39 24.37
CA ILE A 103 13.94 -38.02 25.39
C ILE A 103 13.12 -39.04 26.17
N LEU A 104 13.66 -40.23 26.27
CA LEU A 104 13.10 -41.25 27.12
C LEU A 104 13.29 -40.88 28.62
N SER A 105 12.28 -41.17 29.43
CA SER A 105 12.32 -40.92 30.88
C SER A 105 13.57 -41.52 31.56
N ASP A 106 14.06 -42.67 31.11
CA ASP A 106 15.24 -43.32 31.63
C ASP A 106 16.53 -42.49 31.40
N ASN A 107 16.63 -41.75 30.31
CA ASN A 107 17.77 -40.84 30.11
C ASN A 107 17.75 -39.69 31.12
N ILE A 108 16.57 -39.15 31.42
CA ILE A 108 16.39 -38.13 32.45
C ILE A 108 16.73 -38.71 33.82
N LYS A 109 16.26 -39.93 34.17
CA LYS A 109 16.57 -40.60 35.41
C LYS A 109 18.06 -40.85 35.57
N ARG A 110 18.78 -41.29 34.53
CA ARG A 110 20.24 -41.41 34.54
C ARG A 110 20.93 -40.08 34.80
N PHE A 111 20.53 -39.04 34.08
CA PHE A 111 21.05 -37.67 34.31
C PHE A 111 20.88 -37.26 35.79
N LEU A 112 19.70 -37.47 36.38
CA LEU A 112 19.45 -37.17 37.81
C LEU A 112 20.31 -38.02 38.78
N SER A 113 20.71 -39.23 38.36
CA SER A 113 21.59 -40.12 39.15
C SER A 113 23.06 -39.75 39.03
N ASP A 114 23.47 -39.10 37.94
CA ASP A 114 24.86 -38.71 37.72
C ASP A 114 25.14 -37.28 38.21
N MET A 115 24.15 -36.39 38.05
CA MET A 115 24.27 -34.98 38.48
C MET A 115 24.20 -34.85 39.99
N LYS A 116 25.11 -34.08 40.59
CA LYS A 116 25.21 -33.83 42.01
C LYS A 116 24.83 -32.40 42.37
N ALA A 117 24.21 -32.24 43.51
CA ALA A 117 23.98 -30.97 44.18
C ALA A 117 24.81 -30.89 45.49
N THR A 118 25.33 -29.71 45.76
CA THR A 118 25.94 -29.37 47.05
C THR A 118 24.83 -29.00 48.04
N ILE A 119 24.89 -29.58 49.22
CA ILE A 119 24.02 -29.31 50.39
C ILE A 119 24.89 -28.91 51.60
N ASP A 120 24.28 -28.65 52.75
CA ASP A 120 25.07 -28.39 54.00
C ASP A 120 25.84 -29.59 54.50
N GLY A 121 26.27 -30.53 53.68
CA GLY A 121 26.98 -31.74 53.90
C GLY A 121 27.69 -32.23 52.67
N PRO A 122 27.97 -33.53 52.54
CA PRO A 122 28.55 -34.09 51.34
C PRO A 122 27.59 -33.94 50.15
N ASP A 123 28.15 -33.72 48.93
CA ASP A 123 27.37 -33.64 47.70
C ASP A 123 26.50 -34.90 47.53
N LYS A 124 25.20 -34.67 47.23
CA LYS A 124 24.22 -35.74 46.92
C LYS A 124 23.87 -35.73 45.45
N ARG A 125 23.57 -36.91 44.88
CA ARG A 125 22.96 -37.01 43.53
C ARG A 125 21.57 -36.37 43.56
N LEU A 126 21.15 -35.78 42.46
CA LEU A 126 19.81 -35.18 42.39
C LEU A 126 18.72 -36.21 42.65
N ALA A 127 18.89 -37.44 42.16
CA ALA A 127 17.97 -38.56 42.45
C ALA A 127 17.81 -38.86 43.94
N ASP A 128 18.87 -38.68 44.74
CA ASP A 128 18.92 -39.05 46.17
C ASP A 128 18.51 -37.91 47.11
N LEU A 129 18.18 -36.73 46.59
CA LEU A 129 17.74 -35.58 47.39
C LEU A 129 16.44 -35.89 48.10
N GLU A 130 16.39 -35.59 49.43
CA GLU A 130 15.22 -35.73 50.29
C GLU A 130 14.58 -34.38 50.55
N LYS A 131 13.37 -34.40 51.16
CA LYS A 131 12.56 -33.18 51.42
C LYS A 131 13.33 -32.05 52.10
N ASN A 132 14.22 -32.37 53.03
CA ASN A 132 15.02 -31.38 53.77
C ASN A 132 16.19 -30.82 52.97
N ASP A 133 16.63 -31.52 51.92
CA ASP A 133 17.74 -31.11 51.09
C ASP A 133 17.35 -30.04 50.08
N PHE A 134 16.12 -30.07 49.55
CA PHE A 134 15.67 -29.19 48.44
C PHE A 134 15.87 -27.71 48.77
N ASN A 135 15.68 -27.27 50.01
CA ASN A 135 15.85 -25.87 50.37
C ASN A 135 17.32 -25.41 50.39
N LYS A 136 18.27 -26.37 50.48
CA LYS A 136 19.70 -26.11 50.62
C LYS A 136 20.52 -26.50 49.40
N ALA A 137 19.94 -27.33 48.55
CA ALA A 137 20.60 -27.83 47.34
C ALA A 137 20.94 -26.73 46.36
N VAL A 138 22.17 -26.74 45.89
CA VAL A 138 22.66 -25.88 44.78
C VAL A 138 23.51 -26.72 43.83
N VAL A 139 23.43 -26.36 42.52
CA VAL A 139 24.11 -27.06 41.46
C VAL A 139 25.24 -26.18 40.93
N LYS A 140 26.41 -26.75 40.66
CA LYS A 140 27.50 -26.05 40.01
C LYS A 140 27.27 -26.01 38.50
N PHE A 141 27.26 -24.79 37.90
CA PHE A 141 26.90 -24.60 36.50
C PHE A 141 27.78 -25.38 35.54
N ASP A 142 29.09 -25.35 35.75
CA ASP A 142 30.03 -26.04 34.85
C ASP A 142 29.81 -27.57 34.90
N GLN A 143 29.58 -28.14 36.09
CA GLN A 143 29.26 -29.57 36.24
C GLN A 143 27.92 -29.95 35.61
N LEU A 144 26.95 -29.04 35.64
CA LEU A 144 25.66 -29.21 34.94
C LEU A 144 25.85 -29.30 33.45
N LEU A 145 26.64 -28.39 32.86
CA LEU A 145 26.93 -28.41 31.43
C LEU A 145 27.70 -29.65 31.02
N GLU A 146 28.72 -30.05 31.81
CA GLU A 146 29.50 -31.26 31.53
C GLU A 146 28.60 -32.50 31.54
N CYS A 147 27.72 -32.63 32.52
CA CYS A 147 26.81 -33.76 32.63
C CYS A 147 25.79 -33.80 31.47
N LEU A 148 25.25 -32.65 31.07
CA LEU A 148 24.31 -32.56 29.95
C LEU A 148 24.93 -32.90 28.58
N GLU A 149 26.27 -32.71 28.45
CA GLU A 149 27.04 -33.01 27.23
C GLU A 149 27.62 -34.41 27.22
N GLU A 150 27.42 -35.19 28.29
CA GLU A 150 27.93 -36.55 28.42
C GLU A 150 27.29 -37.49 27.38
N GLU A 151 28.09 -38.13 26.56
CA GLU A 151 27.63 -38.95 25.43
C GLU A 151 26.74 -40.11 25.87
N ALA A 152 27.04 -40.72 27.02
CA ALA A 152 26.32 -41.85 27.59
C ALA A 152 24.85 -41.51 27.94
N LEU A 153 24.54 -40.23 28.18
CA LEU A 153 23.20 -39.78 28.53
C LEU A 153 22.32 -39.48 27.30
N ASN A 154 22.91 -39.35 26.11
CA ASN A 154 22.21 -39.04 24.85
C ASN A 154 21.30 -37.77 24.96
N LEU A 155 21.75 -36.76 25.71
CA LEU A 155 21.04 -35.50 25.96
C LEU A 155 21.53 -34.38 25.08
N ARG A 156 22.70 -34.50 24.49
CA ARG A 156 23.35 -33.46 23.70
C ARG A 156 22.45 -32.94 22.57
N GLY A 157 22.20 -31.61 22.58
CA GLY A 157 21.32 -30.94 21.61
C GLY A 157 19.81 -31.20 21.82
N LYS A 158 19.44 -31.93 22.88
CA LYS A 158 18.06 -32.29 23.23
C LYS A 158 17.56 -31.62 24.52
N TYR A 159 18.14 -30.47 24.86
CA TYR A 159 17.72 -29.66 25.99
C TYR A 159 17.80 -28.17 25.67
N LEU A 160 17.04 -27.38 26.40
CA LEU A 160 17.16 -25.91 26.40
C LEU A 160 17.37 -25.41 27.81
N LEU A 161 18.21 -24.40 27.96
CA LEU A 161 18.61 -23.81 29.22
C LEU A 161 18.01 -22.41 29.37
N GLY A 162 17.46 -22.09 30.52
CA GLY A 162 16.89 -20.79 30.80
C GLY A 162 17.02 -20.35 32.24
N PHE A 163 16.91 -19.06 32.52
CA PHE A 163 16.87 -18.52 33.87
C PHE A 163 16.02 -17.25 33.93
N LEU A 164 15.70 -16.83 35.15
CA LEU A 164 14.93 -15.61 35.39
C LEU A 164 15.68 -14.36 34.90
N SER A 165 15.06 -13.55 34.03
CA SER A 165 15.64 -12.36 33.44
C SER A 165 16.16 -11.32 34.44
N ARG A 166 15.65 -11.35 35.66
CA ARG A 166 16.04 -10.47 36.79
C ARG A 166 16.77 -11.20 37.90
N GLY A 167 17.06 -12.48 37.75
CA GLY A 167 17.45 -13.34 38.82
C GLY A 167 16.29 -13.55 39.83
N HIS A 168 16.57 -14.00 41.03
CA HIS A 168 15.55 -14.07 42.06
C HIS A 168 15.15 -12.65 42.50
N GLY A 169 13.88 -12.30 42.37
CA GLY A 169 13.37 -10.94 42.67
C GLY A 169 13.77 -9.88 41.64
N ASN A 170 14.09 -8.66 42.10
CA ASN A 170 14.41 -7.53 41.23
C ASN A 170 15.92 -7.31 41.01
N SER A 171 16.76 -8.26 41.39
CA SER A 171 18.20 -8.10 41.35
C SER A 171 18.78 -8.54 40.02
N ARG A 172 19.34 -7.57 39.30
CA ARG A 172 20.10 -7.78 38.05
C ARG A 172 21.58 -7.75 38.35
N SER A 173 22.46 -7.98 37.67
CA SER A 173 23.90 -7.75 37.75
C SER A 173 24.63 -8.47 38.91
N SER A 174 25.03 -9.69 38.63
CA SER A 174 26.30 -10.18 39.09
C SER A 174 27.22 -10.38 37.87
N SER A 175 28.53 -10.24 38.03
CA SER A 175 29.52 -10.55 36.99
C SER A 175 29.39 -11.97 36.43
N ASN A 176 28.66 -12.82 37.14
CA ASN A 176 28.41 -14.20 36.78
C ASN A 176 27.28 -14.38 35.78
N TYR A 177 26.37 -13.42 35.67
CA TYR A 177 25.25 -13.51 34.67
C TYR A 177 25.76 -13.57 33.25
N GLU A 178 26.85 -12.88 32.89
CA GLU A 178 27.42 -12.93 31.57
C GLU A 178 27.79 -14.34 31.12
N LYS A 179 28.41 -15.14 32.03
CA LYS A 179 28.76 -16.53 31.72
C LYS A 179 27.51 -17.39 31.53
N ILE A 180 26.47 -17.16 32.36
CA ILE A 180 25.23 -17.92 32.29
C ILE A 180 24.42 -17.57 31.08
N VAL A 181 24.23 -16.27 30.77
CA VAL A 181 23.42 -15.82 29.64
C VAL A 181 24.03 -16.25 28.31
N LYS A 182 25.36 -16.29 28.19
CA LYS A 182 26.02 -16.80 26.97
C LYS A 182 25.67 -18.26 26.70
N LYS A 183 25.42 -19.07 27.73
CA LYS A 183 25.05 -20.47 27.57
C LYS A 183 23.56 -20.75 27.63
N ALA A 184 22.78 -19.85 28.24
CA ALA A 184 21.34 -19.95 28.27
C ALA A 184 20.75 -19.75 26.86
N HIS A 185 19.68 -20.48 26.59
CA HIS A 185 18.96 -20.41 25.33
C HIS A 185 17.80 -19.40 25.38
N PHE A 186 17.19 -19.21 26.55
CA PHE A 186 16.07 -18.30 26.76
C PHE A 186 16.10 -17.67 28.18
N LEU A 187 15.33 -16.63 28.36
CA LEU A 187 15.15 -15.93 29.63
C LEU A 187 13.67 -15.96 30.03
N ILE A 188 13.40 -16.06 31.34
CA ILE A 188 12.05 -16.06 31.90
C ILE A 188 11.72 -14.68 32.48
N HIS A 189 10.66 -14.05 31.95
CA HIS A 189 10.10 -12.80 32.45
C HIS A 189 8.97 -13.07 33.44
N SER A 190 9.15 -12.63 34.67
CA SER A 190 8.21 -12.93 35.77
C SER A 190 7.17 -11.85 36.05
N SER A 191 7.32 -10.64 35.54
CA SER A 191 6.44 -9.51 35.82
C SER A 191 5.20 -9.49 34.90
N ASN A 192 4.08 -8.93 35.41
CA ASN A 192 2.90 -8.62 34.61
C ASN A 192 2.94 -7.20 34.00
N ASN A 193 3.93 -6.39 34.36
CA ASN A 193 4.01 -5.01 33.94
C ASN A 193 4.74 -4.90 32.60
N GLN A 194 4.07 -4.31 31.61
CA GLN A 194 4.61 -4.10 30.27
C GLN A 194 5.87 -3.21 30.24
N GLU A 195 5.96 -2.24 31.14
CA GLU A 195 7.17 -1.42 31.31
C GLU A 195 8.36 -2.26 31.76
N ASN A 196 8.12 -3.22 32.65
CA ASN A 196 9.15 -4.16 33.06
C ASN A 196 9.58 -5.10 31.93
N LEU A 197 8.65 -5.52 31.09
CA LEU A 197 8.96 -6.32 29.91
C LEU A 197 9.85 -5.55 28.94
N LYS A 198 9.52 -4.27 28.68
CA LYS A 198 10.34 -3.39 27.86
C LYS A 198 11.75 -3.24 28.43
N LYS A 199 11.86 -2.96 29.73
CA LYS A 199 13.17 -2.85 30.42
C LYS A 199 13.98 -4.13 30.35
N ASP A 200 13.33 -5.30 30.44
CA ASP A 200 14.02 -6.58 30.32
C ASP A 200 14.51 -6.83 28.89
N ARG A 201 13.70 -6.51 27.88
CA ARG A 201 14.12 -6.59 26.48
C ARG A 201 15.31 -5.68 26.18
N GLU A 202 15.28 -4.44 26.64
CA GLU A 202 16.37 -3.48 26.48
C GLU A 202 17.64 -3.94 27.17
N PHE A 203 17.53 -4.47 28.39
CA PHE A 203 18.67 -4.91 29.19
C PHE A 203 19.40 -6.12 28.58
N TRP A 204 18.65 -7.06 27.99
CA TRP A 204 19.19 -8.28 27.41
C TRP A 204 19.36 -8.24 25.89
N LEU A 205 19.14 -7.07 25.28
CA LEU A 205 19.14 -6.90 23.82
C LEU A 205 20.45 -7.38 23.17
N GLU A 206 21.58 -7.10 23.80
CA GLU A 206 22.92 -7.50 23.31
C GLU A 206 23.07 -9.01 23.11
N TYR A 207 22.37 -9.81 23.91
CA TYR A 207 22.45 -11.28 23.87
C TYR A 207 21.41 -11.91 22.94
N ASN A 208 20.48 -11.13 22.42
CA ASN A 208 19.39 -11.57 21.53
C ASN A 208 18.67 -12.85 21.98
N LYS A 209 18.36 -12.96 23.28
CA LYS A 209 17.70 -14.14 23.86
C LYS A 209 16.19 -13.96 23.88
N PRO A 210 15.40 -15.01 23.55
CA PRO A 210 13.95 -14.96 23.70
C PRO A 210 13.57 -14.77 25.16
N LEU A 211 12.61 -13.89 25.43
CA LEU A 211 11.99 -13.71 26.72
C LEU A 211 10.68 -14.49 26.75
N LEU A 212 10.53 -15.43 27.66
CA LEU A 212 9.34 -16.24 27.86
C LEU A 212 8.64 -15.84 29.15
N GLN A 213 7.31 -15.86 29.14
CA GLN A 213 6.51 -15.71 30.36
C GLN A 213 5.75 -17.01 30.60
N SER A 214 5.70 -17.44 31.84
CA SER A 214 5.04 -18.68 32.28
C SER A 214 4.30 -18.45 33.57
N SER A 215 3.42 -19.38 33.96
CA SER A 215 2.53 -19.22 35.10
C SER A 215 3.24 -19.36 36.45
N ASP A 216 4.30 -20.14 36.48
CA ASP A 216 4.94 -20.57 37.74
C ASP A 216 3.89 -21.09 38.75
N ALA A 217 2.98 -21.90 38.21
CA ALA A 217 1.79 -22.33 38.95
C ALA A 217 2.14 -23.35 40.02
N HIS A 218 1.82 -23.05 41.28
CA HIS A 218 1.90 -23.94 42.45
C HIS A 218 0.53 -24.27 43.03
N LYS A 219 -0.55 -23.70 42.44
CA LYS A 219 -1.95 -23.90 42.82
C LYS A 219 -2.86 -23.80 41.62
N GLU A 220 -4.06 -24.40 41.71
CA GLU A 220 -5.05 -24.46 40.59
C GLU A 220 -5.36 -23.12 39.99
N GLY A 221 -5.53 -22.10 40.82
CA GLY A 221 -5.88 -20.76 40.41
C GLY A 221 -4.79 -19.99 39.64
N SER A 222 -3.56 -20.51 39.56
CA SER A 222 -2.43 -19.90 38.84
C SER A 222 -2.20 -20.49 37.46
N ILE A 223 -2.76 -21.68 37.20
CA ILE A 223 -2.60 -22.37 35.90
C ILE A 223 -3.09 -21.50 34.76
N GLY A 224 -2.24 -21.32 33.75
CA GLY A 224 -2.56 -20.61 32.54
C GLY A 224 -2.78 -19.10 32.67
N LYS A 225 -2.49 -18.49 33.83
CA LYS A 225 -2.59 -17.04 34.03
C LYS A 225 -1.47 -16.25 33.35
N LYS A 226 -0.31 -16.88 33.20
CA LYS A 226 0.81 -16.35 32.43
C LYS A 226 1.27 -17.40 31.45
N TYR A 227 1.64 -16.99 30.29
CA TYR A 227 2.03 -17.85 29.17
C TYR A 227 2.73 -17.03 28.09
N THR A 228 3.29 -17.72 27.14
CA THR A 228 3.91 -17.12 25.96
C THR A 228 3.20 -17.63 24.73
N TRP A 229 2.88 -16.75 23.81
CA TRP A 229 2.55 -17.14 22.45
C TRP A 229 3.84 -17.44 21.70
N ILE A 230 3.99 -18.68 21.24
CA ILE A 230 5.12 -19.11 20.43
C ILE A 230 4.61 -19.56 19.07
N LYS A 231 5.24 -19.04 18.01
CA LYS A 231 4.93 -19.36 16.62
C LYS A 231 5.82 -20.48 16.15
N ALA A 232 5.39 -21.70 16.39
CA ALA A 232 6.11 -22.91 16.04
C ALA A 232 5.19 -24.12 16.06
N GLU A 233 5.65 -25.23 15.49
CA GLU A 233 5.06 -26.54 15.73
C GLU A 233 5.17 -26.91 17.23
N LYS A 234 4.23 -27.69 17.70
CA LYS A 234 4.20 -28.17 19.11
C LYS A 234 5.19 -29.32 19.32
N THR A 235 6.47 -29.08 19.02
CA THR A 235 7.59 -30.00 19.15
C THR A 235 8.78 -29.32 19.77
N PHE A 236 9.78 -30.07 20.18
CA PHE A 236 11.02 -29.49 20.70
C PHE A 236 11.81 -28.76 19.62
N GLU A 237 11.84 -29.28 18.40
CA GLU A 237 12.46 -28.59 17.25
C GLU A 237 11.74 -27.27 16.96
N GLY A 238 10.40 -27.24 17.07
CA GLY A 238 9.61 -25.99 17.00
C GLY A 238 10.01 -25.01 18.11
N LEU A 239 10.15 -25.48 19.35
CA LEU A 239 10.61 -24.64 20.44
C LEU A 239 12.02 -24.08 20.22
N LYS A 240 12.92 -24.83 19.61
CA LYS A 240 14.29 -24.37 19.28
C LYS A 240 14.29 -23.18 18.33
N GLN A 241 13.28 -23.03 17.47
CA GLN A 241 13.23 -21.90 16.52
C GLN A 241 13.18 -20.54 17.21
N ILE A 242 12.64 -20.45 18.46
CA ILE A 242 12.63 -19.19 19.21
C ILE A 242 14.04 -18.66 19.52
N ILE A 243 15.04 -19.54 19.56
CA ILE A 243 16.44 -19.16 19.83
C ILE A 243 17.02 -18.42 18.62
N TYR A 244 16.65 -18.84 17.43
CA TYR A 244 17.10 -18.23 16.19
C TYR A 244 16.30 -16.98 15.85
N GLU A 245 14.99 -16.99 16.16
CA GLU A 245 14.05 -15.95 15.74
C GLU A 245 13.18 -15.43 16.91
N PRO A 246 13.81 -14.88 17.96
CA PRO A 246 13.07 -14.46 19.16
C PRO A 246 12.07 -13.33 18.89
N GLU A 247 12.36 -12.44 17.95
CA GLU A 247 11.52 -11.26 17.66
C GLU A 247 10.26 -11.61 16.87
N THR A 248 10.32 -12.62 16.02
CA THR A 248 9.22 -12.98 15.11
C THR A 248 8.38 -14.14 15.62
N ARG A 249 8.92 -14.94 16.53
CA ARG A 249 8.31 -16.19 17.00
C ARG A 249 7.86 -16.17 18.46
N VAL A 250 8.15 -15.10 19.21
CA VAL A 250 7.78 -14.99 20.64
C VAL A 250 6.96 -13.74 20.88
N SER A 251 5.81 -13.90 21.54
CA SER A 251 4.98 -12.79 21.97
C SER A 251 4.44 -13.00 23.38
N ILE A 252 4.57 -11.98 24.23
CA ILE A 252 4.01 -11.94 25.57
C ILE A 252 2.84 -10.98 25.59
N GLY A 253 1.66 -11.46 25.96
CA GLY A 253 0.42 -10.69 26.00
C GLY A 253 -0.78 -11.62 26.15
N GLU A 254 -1.93 -11.03 26.46
CA GLU A 254 -3.18 -11.78 26.64
C GLU A 254 -3.77 -12.26 25.30
N GLU A 255 -3.68 -11.43 24.27
CA GLU A 255 -4.23 -11.73 22.96
C GLU A 255 -3.22 -12.49 22.08
N LYS A 256 -3.75 -13.45 21.32
CA LYS A 256 -3.00 -14.10 20.25
C LYS A 256 -2.57 -13.06 19.22
N PRO A 257 -1.29 -13.01 18.79
CA PRO A 257 -0.86 -12.14 17.73
C PRO A 257 -1.71 -12.35 16.46
N ARG A 258 -2.11 -11.25 15.85
CA ARG A 258 -3.00 -11.28 14.68
C ARG A 258 -2.20 -11.57 13.42
N ASP A 259 -2.76 -12.41 12.59
CA ASP A 259 -2.27 -12.58 11.22
C ASP A 259 -2.58 -11.35 10.36
N PRO A 260 -1.88 -11.16 9.24
CA PRO A 260 -2.27 -10.18 8.24
C PRO A 260 -3.74 -10.35 7.82
N LEU A 261 -4.45 -9.22 7.68
CA LEU A 261 -5.89 -9.23 7.39
C LEU A 261 -6.18 -9.78 5.99
N CYS A 262 -5.37 -9.37 5.02
CA CYS A 262 -5.48 -9.83 3.64
C CYS A 262 -4.45 -10.94 3.41
N LYS A 263 -4.92 -12.14 3.09
CA LYS A 263 -4.07 -13.31 2.87
C LYS A 263 -4.77 -14.36 2.02
N ILE A 264 -3.99 -15.16 1.33
CA ILE A 264 -4.40 -16.39 0.66
C ILE A 264 -4.24 -17.52 1.67
N ASP A 265 -5.31 -18.19 2.04
CA ASP A 265 -5.25 -19.33 2.97
C ASP A 265 -4.88 -20.61 2.26
N CYS A 266 -5.53 -20.89 1.13
CA CYS A 266 -5.18 -22.02 0.28
C CYS A 266 -5.60 -21.80 -1.18
N VAL A 267 -4.99 -22.60 -2.05
CA VAL A 267 -5.29 -22.63 -3.48
C VAL A 267 -5.53 -24.09 -3.88
N ARG A 268 -6.70 -24.37 -4.44
CA ARG A 268 -7.01 -25.68 -5.05
C ARG A 268 -6.70 -25.61 -6.52
N LEU A 269 -5.90 -26.54 -6.98
CA LEU A 269 -5.57 -26.72 -8.38
C LEU A 269 -6.13 -28.09 -8.83
N HIS A 270 -6.95 -28.05 -9.86
CA HIS A 270 -7.54 -29.27 -10.45
C HIS A 270 -7.43 -29.17 -11.97
N PHE A 271 -6.40 -29.79 -12.53
CA PHE A 271 -6.16 -29.88 -13.97
C PHE A 271 -6.42 -31.30 -14.44
N ASP A 272 -7.13 -31.43 -15.54
CA ASP A 272 -7.35 -32.73 -16.18
C ASP A 272 -6.03 -33.33 -16.70
N GLY A 273 -5.96 -34.67 -16.79
CA GLY A 273 -4.74 -35.37 -17.19
C GLY A 273 -4.31 -35.16 -18.65
N GLU A 274 -5.22 -34.61 -19.48
CA GLU A 274 -5.00 -34.34 -20.90
C GLU A 274 -4.75 -32.86 -21.22
N GLU A 275 -4.62 -32.00 -20.18
CA GLU A 275 -4.42 -30.57 -20.39
C GLU A 275 -3.12 -30.28 -21.15
N LYS A 276 -3.24 -29.47 -22.19
CA LYS A 276 -2.14 -29.14 -23.10
C LYS A 276 -1.99 -27.64 -23.26
N ILE A 277 -0.78 -27.22 -23.55
CA ILE A 277 -0.46 -25.87 -24.01
C ILE A 277 -0.21 -25.93 -25.51
N THR A 278 -0.85 -25.05 -26.26
CA THR A 278 -0.66 -24.94 -27.71
C THR A 278 0.34 -23.84 -28.00
N ASN A 279 1.48 -24.15 -28.58
CA ASN A 279 2.49 -23.18 -29.02
C ASN A 279 2.84 -23.37 -30.50
N GLU A 280 3.81 -22.61 -31.02
CA GLU A 280 4.26 -22.66 -32.43
C GLU A 280 4.76 -24.05 -32.86
N LYS A 281 5.11 -24.92 -31.93
CA LYS A 281 5.58 -26.29 -32.16
C LYS A 281 4.47 -27.36 -32.06
N GLY A 282 3.23 -26.93 -31.79
CA GLY A 282 2.08 -27.80 -31.58
C GLY A 282 1.69 -27.95 -30.12
N ASP A 283 0.81 -28.91 -29.83
CA ASP A 283 0.33 -29.20 -28.50
C ASP A 283 1.37 -29.94 -27.67
N ILE A 284 1.74 -29.38 -26.53
CA ILE A 284 2.62 -30.03 -25.54
C ILE A 284 1.87 -30.27 -24.24
N PRO A 285 2.17 -31.35 -23.51
CA PRO A 285 1.55 -31.60 -22.20
C PRO A 285 1.85 -30.45 -21.24
N PHE A 286 0.82 -29.99 -20.54
CA PHE A 286 1.00 -28.98 -19.50
C PHE A 286 1.68 -29.62 -18.27
N CYS A 287 2.65 -28.95 -17.67
CA CYS A 287 3.40 -29.52 -16.55
C CYS A 287 2.54 -29.81 -15.31
N TYR A 288 1.38 -29.17 -15.17
CA TYR A 288 0.38 -29.44 -14.14
C TYR A 288 -0.77 -30.32 -14.63
N ALA A 289 -0.71 -30.93 -15.82
CA ALA A 289 -1.74 -31.85 -16.29
C ALA A 289 -1.91 -33.03 -15.32
N GLY A 290 -3.15 -33.29 -14.90
CA GLY A 290 -3.48 -34.33 -13.91
C GLY A 290 -3.19 -33.92 -12.45
N PHE A 291 -2.80 -32.70 -12.19
CA PHE A 291 -2.55 -32.20 -10.85
C PHE A 291 -3.87 -31.89 -10.14
N ASN A 292 -4.11 -32.51 -8.99
CA ASN A 292 -5.32 -32.32 -8.19
C ASN A 292 -4.98 -32.24 -6.70
N GLU A 293 -4.53 -31.07 -6.28
CA GLU A 293 -4.07 -30.82 -4.92
C GLU A 293 -4.58 -29.48 -4.38
N THR A 294 -4.67 -29.41 -3.06
CA THR A 294 -4.92 -28.15 -2.35
C THR A 294 -3.63 -27.74 -1.64
N LEU A 295 -3.12 -26.57 -2.00
CA LEU A 295 -1.92 -25.98 -1.41
C LEU A 295 -2.33 -24.95 -0.38
N SER A 296 -1.92 -25.14 0.86
CA SER A 296 -2.07 -24.14 1.91
C SER A 296 -0.89 -23.18 1.92
N PHE A 297 -1.12 -21.95 2.37
CA PHE A 297 -0.10 -20.91 2.50
C PHE A 297 -0.04 -20.40 3.95
N SER A 298 1.18 -20.11 4.40
CA SER A 298 1.35 -19.40 5.67
C SER A 298 0.76 -17.99 5.57
N PRO A 299 0.07 -17.50 6.60
CA PRO A 299 -0.39 -16.12 6.62
C PRO A 299 0.76 -15.10 6.59
N ASN A 300 1.99 -15.53 6.84
CA ASN A 300 3.17 -14.67 6.95
C ASN A 300 4.14 -14.90 5.78
N PHE A 301 4.94 -15.96 5.80
CA PHE A 301 5.93 -16.19 4.76
C PHE A 301 5.96 -17.64 4.28
N THR A 302 5.77 -17.83 2.99
CA THR A 302 5.86 -19.13 2.31
C THR A 302 6.95 -19.09 1.25
N CYS A 303 7.85 -20.07 1.28
CA CYS A 303 8.82 -20.30 0.22
C CYS A 303 8.42 -21.51 -0.63
N VAL A 304 8.30 -21.32 -1.94
CA VAL A 304 8.15 -22.38 -2.93
C VAL A 304 9.54 -22.74 -3.46
N ILE A 305 10.02 -23.93 -3.16
CA ILE A 305 11.36 -24.39 -3.53
C ILE A 305 11.32 -25.53 -4.55
N GLY A 306 12.42 -25.73 -5.26
CA GLY A 306 12.58 -26.83 -6.22
C GLY A 306 13.63 -26.53 -7.27
N GLY A 307 14.10 -27.56 -7.96
CA GLY A 307 15.08 -27.41 -9.05
C GLY A 307 14.56 -26.61 -10.24
N ARG A 308 15.41 -26.32 -11.20
CA ARG A 308 14.98 -25.71 -12.47
C ARG A 308 14.02 -26.65 -13.20
N GLY A 309 12.92 -26.09 -13.74
CA GLY A 309 11.88 -26.87 -14.41
C GLY A 309 10.92 -27.63 -13.48
N SER A 310 10.96 -27.39 -12.16
CA SER A 310 10.03 -28.01 -11.21
C SER A 310 8.63 -27.36 -11.20
N GLY A 311 8.38 -26.32 -12.00
CA GLY A 311 7.06 -25.66 -12.10
C GLY A 311 6.81 -24.52 -11.11
N LYS A 312 7.83 -24.03 -10.35
CA LYS A 312 7.67 -22.95 -9.38
C LYS A 312 7.06 -21.68 -9.97
N SER A 313 7.71 -21.12 -11.01
CA SER A 313 7.23 -19.92 -11.69
C SER A 313 5.83 -20.11 -12.27
N THR A 314 5.56 -21.29 -12.85
CA THR A 314 4.24 -21.63 -13.37
C THR A 314 3.19 -21.66 -12.26
N LEU A 315 3.49 -22.20 -11.08
CA LEU A 315 2.59 -22.18 -9.93
C LEU A 315 2.24 -20.75 -9.52
N LEU A 316 3.25 -19.89 -9.36
CA LEU A 316 3.00 -18.50 -8.97
C LEU A 316 2.21 -17.74 -10.06
N GLN A 317 2.53 -17.97 -11.33
CA GLN A 317 1.78 -17.40 -12.45
C GLN A 317 0.33 -17.87 -12.50
N LEU A 318 0.06 -19.15 -12.21
CA LEU A 318 -1.29 -19.69 -12.11
C LEU A 318 -2.08 -19.01 -10.99
N ILE A 319 -1.50 -18.88 -9.80
CA ILE A 319 -2.13 -18.20 -8.66
C ILE A 319 -2.41 -16.73 -9.01
N ALA A 320 -1.41 -16.02 -9.54
CA ALA A 320 -1.56 -14.63 -9.95
C ALA A 320 -2.63 -14.44 -11.04
N SER A 321 -2.70 -15.37 -12.00
CA SER A 321 -3.69 -15.34 -13.08
C SER A 321 -5.10 -15.53 -12.57
N ALA A 322 -5.30 -16.43 -11.62
CA ALA A 322 -6.61 -16.68 -11.01
C ALA A 322 -7.09 -15.46 -10.20
N ILE A 323 -6.16 -14.73 -9.57
CA ILE A 323 -6.48 -13.55 -8.77
C ILE A 323 -6.74 -12.32 -9.65
N LYS A 324 -5.87 -12.06 -10.63
CA LYS A 324 -5.90 -10.82 -11.43
C LYS A 324 -6.79 -10.89 -12.67
N ASN A 325 -7.54 -11.96 -12.82
CA ASN A 325 -8.42 -12.17 -13.97
C ASN A 325 -7.69 -11.94 -15.33
N ASN A 326 -6.43 -12.35 -15.39
CA ASN A 326 -5.56 -12.23 -16.56
C ASN A 326 -4.68 -13.48 -16.65
N SER A 327 -4.21 -13.87 -17.84
CA SER A 327 -3.32 -15.02 -17.97
C SER A 327 -1.86 -14.57 -17.99
N PHE A 328 -1.12 -14.94 -16.95
CA PHE A 328 0.34 -14.79 -16.88
C PHE A 328 1.08 -16.05 -17.38
N VAL A 329 0.37 -17.16 -17.55
CA VAL A 329 0.93 -18.39 -18.09
C VAL A 329 0.84 -18.34 -19.62
N LYS A 330 1.99 -18.35 -20.27
CA LYS A 330 2.05 -18.33 -21.74
C LYS A 330 1.30 -19.53 -22.33
N ASP A 331 0.51 -19.26 -23.36
CA ASP A 331 -0.21 -20.27 -24.15
C ASP A 331 -1.33 -21.04 -23.38
N LEU A 332 -1.66 -20.62 -22.15
CA LEU A 332 -2.80 -21.16 -21.39
C LEU A 332 -3.94 -20.15 -21.35
N LYS A 333 -5.16 -20.60 -21.75
CA LYS A 333 -6.33 -19.74 -21.78
C LYS A 333 -6.78 -19.37 -20.37
N HIS A 334 -7.16 -18.12 -20.18
CA HIS A 334 -7.65 -17.63 -18.89
C HIS A 334 -8.88 -18.38 -18.38
N GLU A 335 -9.81 -18.77 -19.27
CA GLU A 335 -10.98 -19.58 -18.94
C GLU A 335 -10.63 -20.93 -18.32
N THR A 336 -9.55 -21.57 -18.79
CA THR A 336 -9.03 -22.82 -18.20
C THR A 336 -8.53 -22.56 -16.79
N ILE A 337 -7.80 -21.46 -16.57
CA ILE A 337 -7.27 -21.08 -15.24
C ILE A 337 -8.42 -20.90 -14.24
N GLN A 338 -9.44 -20.14 -14.60
CA GLN A 338 -10.59 -19.92 -13.73
C GLN A 338 -11.38 -21.20 -13.39
N LYS A 339 -11.43 -22.12 -14.33
CA LYS A 339 -12.06 -23.43 -14.11
C LYS A 339 -11.28 -24.32 -13.16
N CYS A 340 -9.97 -24.31 -13.30
CA CYS A 340 -9.05 -25.26 -12.67
C CYS A 340 -8.49 -24.76 -11.33
N ILE A 341 -8.63 -23.46 -11.01
CA ILE A 341 -8.04 -22.89 -9.80
C ILE A 341 -9.10 -22.21 -8.96
N LYS A 342 -9.14 -22.55 -7.66
CA LYS A 342 -9.96 -21.88 -6.64
C LYS A 342 -9.10 -21.43 -5.49
N ILE A 343 -9.28 -20.18 -5.09
CA ILE A 343 -8.56 -19.54 -3.99
C ILE A 343 -9.49 -19.39 -2.81
N GLU A 344 -8.99 -19.67 -1.61
CA GLU A 344 -9.72 -19.48 -0.36
C GLU A 344 -8.93 -18.53 0.56
N PRO A 345 -9.59 -17.63 1.26
CA PRO A 345 -11.01 -17.35 1.18
C PRO A 345 -11.36 -16.73 -0.18
N ASP A 346 -12.61 -16.94 -0.61
CA ASP A 346 -13.19 -16.31 -1.81
C ASP A 346 -13.49 -14.84 -1.47
N ILE A 347 -12.44 -14.07 -1.25
CA ILE A 347 -12.52 -12.64 -1.02
C ILE A 347 -12.45 -12.00 -2.42
N ASP A 348 -13.05 -10.83 -2.60
CA ASP A 348 -12.77 -9.91 -3.71
C ASP A 348 -11.29 -9.42 -3.64
N ILE A 349 -10.36 -10.37 -3.79
CA ILE A 349 -8.91 -10.18 -3.69
C ILE A 349 -8.37 -9.59 -5.00
N VAL A 350 -9.21 -9.46 -6.03
CA VAL A 350 -8.81 -9.20 -7.42
C VAL A 350 -7.82 -8.04 -7.56
N ASP A 351 -7.96 -7.00 -6.76
CA ASP A 351 -7.04 -5.85 -6.77
C ASP A 351 -6.04 -5.84 -5.61
N SER A 352 -6.10 -6.79 -4.69
CA SER A 352 -5.33 -6.72 -3.44
C SER A 352 -4.02 -7.51 -3.44
N VAL A 353 -3.82 -8.50 -4.34
CA VAL A 353 -2.58 -9.30 -4.38
C VAL A 353 -1.61 -8.71 -5.39
N GLU A 354 -0.38 -8.51 -4.96
CA GLU A 354 0.71 -8.04 -5.79
C GLU A 354 1.49 -9.24 -6.34
N TYR A 355 1.69 -9.29 -7.64
CA TYR A 355 2.55 -10.28 -8.29
C TYR A 355 3.72 -9.58 -8.96
N LEU A 356 4.94 -10.05 -8.67
CA LEU A 356 6.17 -9.61 -9.30
C LEU A 356 6.80 -10.80 -10.04
N ALA A 357 6.76 -10.75 -11.36
CA ALA A 357 7.43 -11.71 -12.22
C ALA A 357 8.97 -11.54 -12.15
N GLN A 358 9.70 -12.58 -12.52
CA GLN A 358 11.16 -12.62 -12.48
C GLN A 358 11.84 -11.38 -13.10
N ASN A 359 11.33 -10.89 -14.26
CA ASN A 359 11.92 -9.75 -14.96
C ASN A 359 11.35 -8.38 -14.57
N GLU A 360 10.32 -8.35 -13.75
CA GLU A 360 9.61 -7.09 -13.42
C GLU A 360 10.44 -6.20 -12.51
N VAL A 361 11.23 -6.78 -11.63
CA VAL A 361 12.20 -6.04 -10.80
C VAL A 361 13.25 -5.34 -11.65
N GLU A 362 13.73 -5.98 -12.72
CA GLU A 362 14.63 -5.37 -13.70
C GLU A 362 13.95 -4.24 -14.46
N GLU A 363 12.73 -4.48 -14.89
CA GLU A 363 11.96 -3.46 -15.60
C GLU A 363 11.78 -2.21 -14.77
N PHE A 364 11.43 -2.35 -13.49
CA PHE A 364 11.36 -1.22 -12.56
C PHE A 364 12.72 -0.56 -12.31
N ALA A 365 13.80 -1.34 -12.29
CA ALA A 365 15.15 -0.80 -12.12
C ALA A 365 15.64 0.01 -13.34
N THR A 366 15.07 -0.20 -14.52
CA THR A 366 15.41 0.47 -15.77
C THR A 366 14.39 1.51 -16.20
N ASN A 367 13.12 1.35 -15.82
CA ASN A 367 12.02 2.24 -16.21
C ASN A 367 11.47 3.01 -15.00
N VAL A 368 11.93 4.25 -14.84
CA VAL A 368 11.56 5.14 -13.72
C VAL A 368 10.06 5.41 -13.66
N SER A 369 9.40 5.56 -14.81
CA SER A 369 7.94 5.85 -14.85
C SER A 369 7.13 4.68 -14.30
N LYS A 370 7.40 3.46 -14.76
CA LYS A 370 6.73 2.25 -14.24
C LYS A 370 6.99 2.04 -12.75
N PHE A 371 8.21 2.33 -12.30
CA PHE A 371 8.55 2.21 -10.88
C PHE A 371 7.81 3.25 -10.04
N THR A 372 7.73 4.49 -10.51
CA THR A 372 6.95 5.57 -9.87
C THR A 372 5.48 5.19 -9.74
N GLU A 373 4.88 4.68 -10.80
CA GLU A 373 3.50 4.20 -10.80
C GLU A 373 3.30 3.03 -9.81
N ALA A 374 4.23 2.09 -9.78
CA ALA A 374 4.20 0.97 -8.84
C ALA A 374 4.28 1.44 -7.38
N ILE A 375 5.10 2.46 -7.08
CA ILE A 375 5.16 3.09 -5.75
C ILE A 375 3.82 3.75 -5.42
N PHE A 376 3.28 4.55 -6.34
CA PHE A 376 2.03 5.27 -6.14
C PHE A 376 0.85 4.32 -5.85
N ASN A 377 0.69 3.28 -6.67
CA ASN A 377 -0.38 2.29 -6.49
C ASN A 377 -0.32 1.60 -5.12
N ARG A 378 0.88 1.35 -4.59
CA ARG A 378 1.06 0.74 -3.27
C ARG A 378 0.77 1.69 -2.12
N ILE A 379 1.15 2.97 -2.25
CA ILE A 379 0.79 3.99 -1.26
C ILE A 379 -0.73 4.18 -1.25
N ASP A 380 -1.36 4.21 -2.43
CA ASP A 380 -2.82 4.33 -2.56
C ASP A 380 -3.56 3.15 -1.92
N SER A 381 -3.07 1.93 -2.10
CA SER A 381 -3.68 0.75 -1.46
C SER A 381 -3.65 0.82 0.06
N LYS A 382 -2.62 1.43 0.65
CA LYS A 382 -2.54 1.69 2.11
C LYS A 382 -3.56 2.72 2.57
N SER A 383 -3.82 3.73 1.76
CA SER A 383 -4.82 4.77 2.03
C SER A 383 -6.25 4.37 1.66
N SER A 384 -6.51 3.08 1.41
CA SER A 384 -7.81 2.55 1.01
C SER A 384 -8.37 3.20 -0.27
N GLY A 385 -7.50 3.52 -1.23
CA GLY A 385 -7.87 4.12 -2.51
C GLY A 385 -8.12 5.63 -2.45
N LYS A 386 -7.80 6.28 -1.34
CA LYS A 386 -8.05 7.72 -1.14
C LYS A 386 -7.25 8.60 -2.10
N LEU A 387 -6.02 8.21 -2.44
CA LEU A 387 -5.19 8.97 -3.37
C LEU A 387 -5.77 8.96 -4.79
N LYS A 388 -6.27 7.83 -5.27
CA LYS A 388 -6.95 7.74 -6.57
C LYS A 388 -8.25 8.53 -6.60
N GLU A 389 -8.99 8.57 -5.49
CA GLU A 389 -10.18 9.40 -5.39
C GLU A 389 -9.84 10.90 -5.45
N LEU A 390 -8.82 11.33 -4.71
CA LEU A 390 -8.31 12.71 -4.77
C LEU A 390 -7.80 13.04 -6.18
N GLU A 391 -7.05 12.15 -6.80
CA GLU A 391 -6.59 12.29 -8.19
C GLU A 391 -7.77 12.52 -9.15
N LYS A 392 -8.81 11.73 -9.04
CA LYS A 392 -10.03 11.88 -9.86
C LYS A 392 -10.71 13.23 -9.63
N GLN A 393 -10.78 13.67 -8.37
CA GLN A 393 -11.35 14.98 -8.03
C GLN A 393 -10.50 16.13 -8.56
N ILE A 394 -9.18 16.05 -8.43
CA ILE A 394 -8.23 17.02 -8.98
C ILE A 394 -8.35 17.07 -10.50
N THR A 395 -8.32 15.93 -11.18
CA THR A 395 -8.44 15.84 -12.64
C THR A 395 -9.73 16.46 -13.13
N LYS A 396 -10.88 16.14 -12.49
CA LYS A 396 -12.16 16.77 -12.80
C LYS A 396 -12.15 18.29 -12.53
N GLY A 397 -11.43 18.72 -11.51
CA GLY A 397 -11.22 20.14 -11.25
C GLY A 397 -10.40 20.83 -12.34
N ILE A 398 -9.38 20.14 -12.86
CA ILE A 398 -8.49 20.65 -13.93
C ILE A 398 -9.25 20.83 -15.25
N GLU A 399 -10.22 19.99 -15.58
CA GLU A 399 -11.07 20.15 -16.77
C GLU A 399 -11.78 21.52 -16.82
N LYS A 400 -12.11 22.10 -15.67
CA LYS A 400 -12.72 23.42 -15.56
C LYS A 400 -11.82 24.56 -16.08
N PHE A 401 -10.50 24.37 -16.16
CA PHE A 401 -9.61 25.36 -16.76
C PHE A 401 -9.82 25.50 -18.26
N ASP A 402 -10.17 24.42 -18.93
CA ASP A 402 -10.50 24.43 -20.34
C ASP A 402 -11.81 25.19 -20.59
N ASP A 403 -12.80 25.03 -19.71
CA ASP A 403 -14.01 25.84 -19.70
C ASP A 403 -13.70 27.33 -19.50
N GLN A 404 -12.76 27.65 -18.59
CA GLN A 404 -12.34 29.04 -18.35
C GLN A 404 -11.68 29.66 -19.60
N ILE A 405 -10.82 28.91 -20.27
CA ILE A 405 -10.23 29.34 -21.55
C ILE A 405 -11.35 29.59 -22.59
N ALA A 406 -12.31 28.67 -22.71
CA ALA A 406 -13.42 28.79 -23.61
C ALA A 406 -14.31 30.02 -23.27
N TYR A 407 -14.51 30.32 -21.99
CA TYR A 407 -15.24 31.54 -21.61
C TYR A 407 -14.49 32.81 -21.96
N TRP A 408 -13.17 32.88 -21.81
CA TRP A 408 -12.36 34.00 -22.24
C TRP A 408 -12.42 34.19 -23.78
N GLN A 409 -12.30 33.11 -24.54
CA GLN A 409 -12.44 33.14 -26.02
C GLN A 409 -13.83 33.60 -26.41
N LYS A 410 -14.87 33.09 -25.74
CA LYS A 410 -16.26 33.52 -26.01
C LYS A 410 -16.45 34.99 -25.67
N LYS A 411 -15.97 35.47 -24.52
CA LYS A 411 -16.07 36.88 -24.10
C LYS A 411 -15.41 37.80 -25.13
N THR A 412 -14.17 37.51 -25.54
CA THR A 412 -13.44 38.31 -26.52
C THR A 412 -14.18 38.37 -27.86
N LYS A 413 -14.70 37.25 -28.33
CA LYS A 413 -15.49 37.20 -29.58
C LYS A 413 -16.78 38.04 -29.48
N LEU A 414 -17.45 37.99 -28.35
CA LEU A 414 -18.64 38.80 -28.08
C LEU A 414 -18.30 40.29 -28.01
N GLU A 415 -17.16 40.66 -27.41
CA GLU A 415 -16.67 42.04 -27.35
C GLU A 415 -16.29 42.57 -28.71
N GLU A 416 -15.67 41.76 -29.58
CA GLU A 416 -15.40 42.11 -30.98
C GLU A 416 -16.69 42.31 -31.76
N GLN A 417 -17.69 41.45 -31.59
CA GLN A 417 -19.02 41.59 -32.20
C GLN A 417 -19.74 42.84 -31.69
N LEU A 418 -19.62 43.12 -30.41
CA LEU A 418 -20.21 44.34 -29.82
C LEU A 418 -19.56 45.60 -30.41
N LYS A 419 -18.26 45.65 -30.53
CA LYS A 419 -17.52 46.77 -31.14
C LYS A 419 -17.92 47.00 -32.60
N GLU A 420 -18.05 45.94 -33.37
CA GLU A 420 -18.52 46.05 -34.76
C GLU A 420 -20.01 46.45 -34.79
N GLY A 421 -20.85 45.90 -33.95
CA GLY A 421 -22.23 46.28 -33.76
C GLY A 421 -22.40 47.75 -33.40
N GLU A 422 -21.58 48.30 -32.51
CA GLU A 422 -21.59 49.70 -32.13
C GLU A 422 -21.11 50.62 -33.28
N LYS A 423 -20.16 50.19 -34.07
CA LYS A 423 -19.73 50.90 -35.28
C LYS A 423 -20.85 50.96 -36.30
N ILE A 424 -21.52 49.85 -36.55
CA ILE A 424 -22.67 49.79 -37.47
C ILE A 424 -23.86 50.64 -36.92
N ARG A 425 -24.09 50.58 -35.60
CA ARG A 425 -25.10 51.42 -34.94
C ARG A 425 -24.84 52.91 -35.21
N LYS A 426 -23.60 53.38 -35.01
CA LYS A 426 -23.23 54.78 -35.24
C LYS A 426 -23.53 55.19 -36.73
N LYS A 427 -23.21 54.32 -37.69
CA LYS A 427 -23.47 54.54 -39.08
C LYS A 427 -24.98 54.76 -39.38
N TYR A 428 -25.81 53.84 -38.85
CA TYR A 428 -27.27 53.97 -39.14
C TYR A 428 -27.96 55.03 -38.28
N GLN A 429 -27.40 55.32 -37.04
CA GLN A 429 -27.97 56.41 -36.22
C GLN A 429 -27.82 57.76 -36.89
N SER A 430 -26.71 58.04 -37.60
CA SER A 430 -26.52 59.30 -38.34
C SER A 430 -27.54 59.50 -39.47
N ILE A 431 -28.08 58.44 -40.03
CA ILE A 431 -29.14 58.50 -41.06
C ILE A 431 -30.47 58.82 -40.37
N VAL A 432 -30.73 58.23 -39.20
CA VAL A 432 -32.02 58.38 -38.46
C VAL A 432 -32.17 59.76 -37.82
N ASP A 433 -31.09 60.30 -37.27
CA ASP A 433 -31.02 61.56 -36.55
C ASP A 433 -31.40 62.76 -37.54
N ALA A 434 -31.34 62.49 -38.82
CA ALA A 434 -31.84 63.47 -39.81
C ALA A 434 -33.38 63.62 -39.88
N TYR A 435 -34.11 62.68 -39.20
CA TYR A 435 -35.57 62.66 -39.18
C TYR A 435 -36.13 62.76 -37.78
N THR A 436 -36.17 63.95 -37.20
CA THR A 436 -36.59 64.26 -35.83
C THR A 436 -38.11 64.52 -35.71
N ASP A 437 -38.99 63.67 -36.21
CA ASP A 437 -40.42 63.79 -36.04
C ASP A 437 -40.87 62.99 -34.77
N LYS A 438 -41.71 63.59 -33.96
CA LYS A 438 -42.19 63.02 -32.69
C LYS A 438 -43.01 61.76 -32.91
N ASP A 439 -43.80 61.67 -33.93
CA ASP A 439 -44.57 60.48 -34.30
C ASP A 439 -43.65 59.29 -34.71
N TYR A 440 -42.63 59.63 -35.43
CA TYR A 440 -41.62 58.64 -35.77
C TYR A 440 -40.86 58.06 -34.59
N LEU A 441 -40.48 58.91 -33.63
CA LEU A 441 -39.84 58.50 -32.44
C LEU A 441 -40.75 57.62 -31.55
N ASP A 442 -42.07 57.97 -31.46
CA ASP A 442 -43.06 57.20 -30.69
C ASP A 442 -43.28 55.78 -31.28
N LYS A 443 -43.38 55.67 -32.62
CA LYS A 443 -43.52 54.37 -33.25
C LYS A 443 -42.27 53.54 -33.13
N ARG A 444 -41.08 54.12 -33.17
CA ARG A 444 -39.79 53.49 -32.94
C ARG A 444 -39.67 52.93 -31.53
N ASP A 445 -40.08 53.70 -30.51
CA ASP A 445 -39.99 53.31 -29.11
C ASP A 445 -40.94 52.14 -28.80
N LYS A 446 -42.15 52.13 -29.44
CA LYS A 446 -43.04 50.96 -29.34
C LYS A 446 -42.45 49.71 -29.96
N LEU A 447 -41.84 49.84 -31.09
CA LEU A 447 -41.15 48.75 -31.80
C LEU A 447 -40.01 48.17 -30.91
N GLN A 448 -39.23 49.06 -30.29
CA GLN A 448 -38.09 48.69 -29.46
C GLN A 448 -38.50 47.99 -28.18
N ALA A 449 -39.58 48.46 -27.54
CA ALA A 449 -40.16 47.81 -26.34
C ALA A 449 -40.62 46.40 -26.67
N LYS A 450 -41.36 46.21 -27.77
CA LYS A 450 -41.86 44.88 -28.15
C LYS A 450 -40.68 43.91 -28.42
N ARG A 451 -39.68 44.39 -29.06
CA ARG A 451 -38.53 43.58 -29.38
C ARG A 451 -37.68 43.24 -28.13
N LYS A 452 -37.52 44.17 -27.18
CA LYS A 452 -36.87 43.88 -25.90
C LYS A 452 -37.54 42.71 -25.16
N THR A 453 -38.90 42.78 -25.10
CA THR A 453 -39.67 41.68 -24.51
C THR A 453 -39.43 40.35 -25.22
N LEU A 454 -39.30 40.40 -26.57
CA LEU A 454 -39.03 39.23 -27.38
C LEU A 454 -37.62 38.63 -27.08
N ILE A 455 -36.60 39.49 -26.86
CA ILE A 455 -35.22 39.03 -26.50
C ILE A 455 -35.23 38.43 -25.12
N ASP A 456 -35.85 39.13 -24.15
CA ASP A 456 -35.87 38.64 -22.75
C ASP A 456 -36.52 37.24 -22.67
N LEU A 457 -37.59 37.01 -23.46
CA LEU A 457 -38.24 35.70 -23.57
C LEU A 457 -37.31 34.64 -24.21
N LYS A 458 -36.63 34.99 -25.29
CA LYS A 458 -35.71 34.08 -25.96
C LYS A 458 -34.51 33.75 -25.09
N GLN A 459 -33.94 34.74 -24.40
CA GLN A 459 -32.83 34.54 -23.47
C GLN A 459 -33.23 33.65 -22.25
N SER A 460 -34.46 33.86 -21.74
CA SER A 460 -34.95 32.98 -20.69
C SER A 460 -35.03 31.52 -21.13
N LYS A 461 -35.51 31.29 -22.38
CA LYS A 461 -35.54 29.95 -22.99
C LYS A 461 -34.13 29.37 -23.15
N GLU A 462 -33.20 30.13 -23.73
CA GLU A 462 -31.83 29.67 -23.95
C GLU A 462 -31.07 29.43 -22.65
N GLY A 463 -31.28 30.32 -21.63
CA GLY A 463 -30.73 30.20 -20.31
C GLY A 463 -31.20 28.92 -19.58
N PHE A 464 -32.48 28.64 -19.69
CA PHE A 464 -33.06 27.42 -19.14
C PHE A 464 -32.45 26.15 -19.77
N LEU A 465 -32.42 26.10 -21.10
CA LEU A 465 -31.84 24.95 -21.81
C LEU A 465 -30.33 24.74 -21.51
N THR A 466 -29.60 25.84 -21.38
CA THR A 466 -28.18 25.81 -20.97
C THR A 466 -28.01 25.30 -19.56
N PHE A 467 -28.84 25.77 -18.65
CA PHE A 467 -28.83 25.31 -17.25
C PHE A 467 -29.09 23.80 -17.13
N ILE A 468 -30.10 23.29 -17.85
CA ILE A 468 -30.39 21.84 -17.88
C ILE A 468 -29.20 21.05 -18.44
N LYS A 469 -28.59 21.56 -19.51
CA LYS A 469 -27.41 20.93 -20.13
C LYS A 469 -26.22 20.86 -19.14
N GLU A 470 -25.96 21.93 -18.39
CA GLU A 470 -24.90 21.95 -17.38
C GLU A 470 -25.21 21.02 -16.20
N LEU A 471 -26.44 20.97 -15.72
CA LEU A 471 -26.87 20.03 -14.68
C LEU A 471 -26.67 18.57 -15.15
N LYS A 472 -27.07 18.27 -16.38
CA LYS A 472 -26.84 16.93 -16.95
C LYS A 472 -25.36 16.55 -17.00
N ARG A 473 -24.49 17.52 -17.32
CA ARG A 473 -23.02 17.33 -17.33
C ARG A 473 -22.48 17.09 -15.90
N VAL A 474 -22.87 17.88 -14.93
CA VAL A 474 -22.43 17.78 -13.53
C VAL A 474 -22.79 16.43 -12.91
N VAL A 475 -24.00 15.93 -13.19
CA VAL A 475 -24.44 14.64 -12.67
C VAL A 475 -24.03 13.45 -13.54
N ASN A 476 -23.36 13.71 -14.65
CA ASN A 476 -23.00 12.70 -15.65
C ASN A 476 -24.23 11.90 -16.11
N PHE A 477 -25.26 12.62 -16.61
CA PHE A 477 -26.61 12.12 -16.89
C PHE A 477 -26.64 10.95 -17.88
N GLU A 478 -25.74 10.94 -18.87
CA GLU A 478 -25.63 9.88 -19.89
C GLU A 478 -25.05 8.59 -19.31
N SER A 479 -24.26 8.66 -18.25
CA SER A 479 -23.74 7.51 -17.56
C SER A 479 -24.69 7.10 -16.43
N LYS A 480 -25.48 6.08 -16.66
CA LYS A 480 -26.39 5.51 -15.62
C LYS A 480 -25.65 4.69 -14.57
N GLU A 481 -24.32 4.62 -14.62
CA GLU A 481 -23.54 3.88 -13.66
C GLU A 481 -23.47 4.62 -12.32
N ASN A 482 -23.85 3.91 -11.26
CA ASN A 482 -23.69 4.35 -9.89
C ASN A 482 -22.27 4.03 -9.41
N MET A 483 -21.76 4.81 -8.47
CA MET A 483 -20.53 4.46 -7.77
C MET A 483 -20.73 3.17 -6.99
N GLU A 484 -19.69 2.34 -6.94
CA GLU A 484 -19.68 1.15 -6.10
C GLU A 484 -19.85 1.56 -4.62
N GLU A 485 -20.95 1.13 -3.98
CA GLU A 485 -21.28 1.53 -2.62
C GLU A 485 -20.36 0.85 -1.60
N LYS A 486 -19.34 1.58 -1.13
CA LYS A 486 -18.37 1.11 -0.12
C LYS A 486 -18.71 1.60 1.30
N ASN A 487 -19.51 2.62 1.41
CA ASN A 487 -19.90 3.23 2.68
C ASN A 487 -21.24 4.00 2.57
N SER A 488 -21.70 4.55 3.71
CA SER A 488 -22.94 5.30 3.77
C SER A 488 -22.94 6.61 2.94
N TYR A 489 -21.78 7.21 2.71
CA TYR A 489 -21.65 8.41 1.88
C TYR A 489 -21.86 8.08 0.41
N ASP A 490 -21.32 6.96 -0.08
CA ASP A 490 -21.49 6.49 -1.45
C ASP A 490 -22.97 6.21 -1.73
N LYS A 491 -23.65 5.61 -0.77
CA LYS A 491 -25.09 5.33 -0.86
C LYS A 491 -25.92 6.63 -0.96
N VAL A 492 -25.60 7.61 -0.11
CA VAL A 492 -26.27 8.92 -0.16
C VAL A 492 -25.97 9.64 -1.47
N TYR A 493 -24.72 9.58 -1.93
CA TYR A 493 -24.31 10.16 -3.21
C TYR A 493 -25.08 9.52 -4.38
N ASN A 494 -25.13 8.18 -4.47
CA ASN A 494 -25.85 7.47 -5.51
C ASN A 494 -27.36 7.81 -5.49
N GLN A 495 -27.95 7.87 -4.30
CA GLN A 495 -29.36 8.25 -4.14
C GLN A 495 -29.61 9.69 -4.65
N LEU A 496 -28.76 10.63 -4.24
CA LEU A 496 -28.86 12.02 -4.66
C LEU A 496 -28.70 12.18 -6.18
N LYS A 497 -27.74 11.43 -6.77
CA LYS A 497 -27.55 11.39 -8.23
C LYS A 497 -28.80 10.87 -8.93
N GLN A 498 -29.38 9.76 -8.46
CA GLN A 498 -30.59 9.17 -9.03
C GLN A 498 -31.77 10.16 -8.95
N ASP A 499 -31.97 10.81 -7.82
CA ASP A 499 -33.06 11.78 -7.62
C ASP A 499 -32.91 12.96 -8.58
N ILE A 500 -31.68 13.47 -8.77
CA ILE A 500 -31.42 14.54 -9.74
C ILE A 500 -31.64 14.05 -11.17
N CYS A 501 -31.16 12.87 -11.54
CA CYS A 501 -31.34 12.30 -12.88
C CYS A 501 -32.83 12.11 -13.20
N LYS A 502 -33.60 11.58 -12.24
CA LYS A 502 -35.05 11.43 -12.38
C LYS A 502 -35.74 12.78 -12.63
N LYS A 503 -35.36 13.82 -11.87
CA LYS A 503 -35.87 15.16 -12.08
C LYS A 503 -35.52 15.73 -13.45
N LEU A 504 -34.34 15.44 -13.95
CA LEU A 504 -33.93 15.85 -15.31
C LEU A 504 -34.69 15.10 -16.38
N GLU A 505 -34.99 13.83 -16.23
CA GLU A 505 -35.85 13.05 -17.12
C GLU A 505 -37.29 13.59 -17.15
N GLU A 506 -37.85 13.96 -15.97
CA GLU A 506 -39.18 14.63 -15.88
C GLU A 506 -39.18 15.94 -16.66
N ILE A 507 -38.14 16.78 -16.51
CA ILE A 507 -37.99 18.03 -17.23
C ILE A 507 -37.86 17.80 -18.75
N ASP A 508 -37.08 16.79 -19.19
CA ASP A 508 -37.00 16.44 -20.60
C ASP A 508 -38.36 16.06 -21.20
N ALA A 509 -39.09 15.21 -20.47
CA ALA A 509 -40.43 14.84 -20.87
C ALA A 509 -41.40 16.05 -20.97
N ASP A 510 -41.32 16.99 -20.03
CA ASP A 510 -42.10 18.22 -20.05
C ASP A 510 -41.75 19.10 -21.27
N ILE A 511 -40.47 19.16 -21.64
CA ILE A 511 -40.01 19.85 -22.84
C ILE A 511 -40.55 19.15 -24.10
N GLU A 512 -40.46 17.83 -24.19
CA GLU A 512 -40.95 17.04 -25.34
C GLU A 512 -42.50 17.12 -25.50
N ASN A 513 -43.21 17.16 -24.38
CA ASN A 513 -44.67 17.24 -24.34
C ASN A 513 -45.22 18.66 -24.66
N GLY A 514 -44.35 19.60 -24.95
CA GLY A 514 -44.76 20.95 -25.38
C GLY A 514 -45.27 21.84 -24.24
N HIS A 515 -44.78 21.63 -23.01
CA HIS A 515 -45.16 22.44 -21.83
C HIS A 515 -44.91 23.95 -22.05
N PHE A 516 -43.95 24.30 -22.93
CA PHE A 516 -43.60 25.68 -23.24
C PHE A 516 -44.23 26.20 -24.55
N LYS A 517 -45.18 25.47 -25.11
CA LYS A 517 -45.80 25.84 -26.41
C LYS A 517 -46.50 27.21 -26.40
N SER A 518 -47.11 27.59 -25.29
CA SER A 518 -47.74 28.89 -25.13
C SER A 518 -46.76 30.06 -25.18
N ASP A 519 -45.52 29.85 -24.65
CA ASP A 519 -44.47 30.86 -24.72
C ASP A 519 -43.87 30.98 -26.12
N GLU A 520 -43.84 29.88 -26.86
CA GLU A 520 -43.44 29.87 -28.25
C GLU A 520 -44.42 30.61 -29.13
N GLU A 521 -45.70 30.35 -28.95
CA GLU A 521 -46.80 31.11 -29.65
C GLU A 521 -46.76 32.60 -29.31
N ASN A 522 -46.43 32.96 -28.05
CA ASN A 522 -46.27 34.38 -27.67
C ASN A 522 -45.05 35.03 -28.34
N ILE A 523 -43.96 34.32 -28.49
CA ILE A 523 -42.79 34.79 -29.24
C ILE A 523 -43.17 35.06 -30.70
N GLU A 524 -43.89 34.16 -31.38
CA GLU A 524 -44.33 34.31 -32.76
C GLU A 524 -45.27 35.52 -32.96
N LYS A 525 -46.19 35.72 -32.00
CA LYS A 525 -47.10 36.88 -32.00
C LYS A 525 -46.34 38.20 -31.90
N LEU A 526 -45.39 38.31 -30.98
CA LEU A 526 -44.55 39.51 -30.83
C LEU A 526 -43.69 39.80 -32.06
N GLU A 527 -43.23 38.75 -32.76
CA GLU A 527 -42.51 38.90 -34.05
C GLU A 527 -43.40 39.52 -35.15
N SER A 528 -44.66 39.05 -35.26
CA SER A 528 -45.62 39.60 -36.25
C SER A 528 -45.91 41.05 -35.97
N GLU A 529 -46.24 41.43 -34.74
CA GLU A 529 -46.52 42.81 -34.34
C GLU A 529 -45.32 43.75 -34.54
N HIS A 530 -44.10 43.22 -34.39
CA HIS A 530 -42.87 43.94 -34.67
C HIS A 530 -42.71 44.28 -36.17
N GLN A 531 -43.08 43.37 -37.09
CA GLN A 531 -43.01 43.54 -38.50
C GLN A 531 -44.00 44.60 -38.98
N THR A 532 -45.21 44.62 -38.43
CA THR A 532 -46.26 45.62 -38.78
C THR A 532 -45.78 47.03 -38.47
N LEU A 533 -45.19 47.25 -37.28
CA LEU A 533 -44.65 48.56 -36.89
C LEU A 533 -43.53 49.06 -37.79
N LEU A 534 -42.69 48.16 -38.31
CA LEU A 534 -41.64 48.52 -39.27
C LEU A 534 -42.21 49.02 -40.59
N GLN A 535 -43.24 48.38 -41.04
CA GLN A 535 -43.93 48.86 -42.32
C GLN A 535 -44.52 50.23 -42.10
N GLU A 536 -45.26 50.52 -40.99
CA GLU A 536 -45.81 51.80 -40.68
C GLU A 536 -44.76 52.92 -40.55
N ILE A 537 -43.59 52.66 -40.07
CA ILE A 537 -42.45 53.60 -40.02
C ILE A 537 -42.02 54.01 -41.45
N GLY A 538 -41.88 53.00 -42.33
CA GLY A 538 -41.52 53.27 -43.74
C GLY A 538 -42.56 54.11 -44.48
N GLU A 539 -43.84 53.84 -44.31
CA GLU A 539 -44.93 54.58 -44.87
C GLU A 539 -44.96 56.04 -44.38
N PHE A 540 -44.71 56.22 -43.06
CA PHE A 540 -44.66 57.55 -42.44
C PHE A 540 -43.52 58.43 -43.06
N LEU A 541 -42.33 57.82 -43.24
CA LEU A 541 -41.17 58.52 -43.81
C LEU A 541 -41.40 58.91 -45.26
N LYS A 542 -42.15 58.10 -46.03
CA LYS A 542 -42.55 58.34 -47.36
C LYS A 542 -43.54 59.54 -47.45
N GLU A 543 -44.55 59.61 -46.56
CA GLU A 543 -45.46 60.71 -46.44
C GLU A 543 -44.77 62.05 -46.11
N LYS A 544 -43.63 62.02 -45.39
CA LYS A 544 -42.84 63.21 -45.11
C LYS A 544 -41.92 63.72 -46.23
N GLY A 545 -42.01 63.17 -47.44
CA GLY A 545 -41.29 63.65 -48.57
C GLY A 545 -39.91 63.15 -48.79
N VAL A 546 -39.60 62.01 -48.19
CA VAL A 546 -38.31 61.34 -48.38
C VAL A 546 -38.32 60.58 -49.68
N SER A 547 -37.29 60.78 -50.64
CA SER A 547 -37.22 60.15 -51.98
C SER A 547 -37.23 58.62 -51.87
N ASP A 548 -37.73 57.93 -52.92
CA ASP A 548 -37.85 56.43 -52.82
C ASP A 548 -36.54 55.70 -52.50
N GLU A 549 -35.38 56.12 -52.93
CA GLU A 549 -34.08 55.60 -52.57
C GLU A 549 -33.75 55.91 -51.13
N SER A 550 -34.04 57.14 -50.67
CA SER A 550 -33.88 57.55 -49.26
C SER A 550 -34.90 56.87 -48.35
N ILE A 551 -36.14 56.56 -48.84
CA ILE A 551 -37.15 55.83 -48.04
C ILE A 551 -36.68 54.39 -47.78
N GLY A 552 -36.15 53.77 -48.77
CA GLY A 552 -35.58 52.42 -48.58
C GLY A 552 -34.45 52.42 -47.52
N ASP A 553 -33.58 53.40 -47.64
CA ASP A 553 -32.44 53.53 -46.75
C ASP A 553 -32.86 53.86 -45.27
N VAL A 554 -33.81 54.76 -45.10
CA VAL A 554 -34.31 55.17 -43.78
C VAL A 554 -35.15 54.06 -43.13
N ARG A 555 -36.05 53.43 -43.89
CA ARG A 555 -36.82 52.30 -43.43
C ARG A 555 -35.89 51.15 -43.05
N ASN A 556 -34.95 50.85 -43.88
CA ASN A 556 -33.95 49.84 -43.60
C ASN A 556 -33.04 50.27 -42.43
N ALA A 557 -32.65 51.56 -42.38
CA ALA A 557 -31.83 52.07 -41.28
C ALA A 557 -32.53 51.96 -39.94
N ASN A 558 -33.83 52.30 -39.87
CA ASN A 558 -34.61 52.12 -38.61
C ASN A 558 -34.79 50.67 -38.22
N TYR A 559 -35.11 49.82 -39.21
CA TYR A 559 -35.17 48.40 -39.01
C TYR A 559 -33.81 47.87 -38.45
N HIS A 560 -32.73 48.22 -39.20
CA HIS A 560 -31.38 47.81 -38.79
C HIS A 560 -30.96 48.39 -37.46
N LEU A 561 -31.28 49.65 -37.19
CA LEU A 561 -30.95 50.32 -35.94
C LEU A 561 -31.64 49.67 -34.74
N ALA A 562 -32.93 49.33 -34.86
CA ALA A 562 -33.69 48.64 -33.85
C ALA A 562 -33.08 47.24 -33.60
N ASN A 563 -32.77 46.50 -34.67
CA ASN A 563 -32.15 45.21 -34.63
C ASN A 563 -30.77 45.26 -33.96
N ILE A 564 -29.95 46.23 -34.38
CA ILE A 564 -28.59 46.36 -33.84
C ILE A 564 -28.58 46.76 -32.37
N LYS A 565 -29.46 47.72 -31.96
CA LYS A 565 -29.60 48.08 -30.56
C LYS A 565 -29.98 46.89 -29.69
N MET A 566 -30.86 46.03 -30.20
CA MET A 566 -31.21 44.81 -29.48
C MET A 566 -30.08 43.79 -29.46
N ASN A 567 -29.42 43.58 -30.58
CA ASN A 567 -28.26 42.72 -30.64
C ASN A 567 -27.14 43.22 -29.70
N ILE A 568 -26.93 44.53 -29.64
CA ILE A 568 -25.99 45.16 -28.72
C ILE A 568 -26.35 44.87 -27.25
N ASN A 569 -27.63 44.98 -26.85
CA ASN A 569 -28.09 44.67 -25.51
C ASN A 569 -27.95 43.18 -25.21
N ASP A 570 -28.30 42.29 -26.12
CA ASP A 570 -28.11 40.87 -26.04
C ASP A 570 -26.62 40.51 -25.87
N LEU A 571 -25.76 41.11 -26.70
CA LEU A 571 -24.31 40.92 -26.61
C LEU A 571 -23.79 41.42 -25.27
N LYS A 572 -24.23 42.56 -24.74
CA LYS A 572 -23.83 43.09 -23.44
C LYS A 572 -24.22 42.13 -22.31
N HIS A 573 -25.46 41.61 -22.35
CA HIS A 573 -25.92 40.63 -21.35
C HIS A 573 -25.08 39.34 -21.45
N LYS A 574 -24.82 38.81 -22.62
CA LYS A 574 -23.99 37.63 -22.83
C LYS A 574 -22.55 37.84 -22.38
N ILE A 575 -22.00 39.04 -22.57
CA ILE A 575 -20.66 39.40 -22.05
C ILE A 575 -20.67 39.41 -20.53
N GLU A 576 -21.69 40.01 -19.92
CA GLU A 576 -21.82 40.05 -18.43
C GLU A 576 -21.97 38.65 -17.84
N GLU A 577 -22.86 37.82 -18.40
CA GLU A 577 -22.99 36.43 -18.00
C GLU A 577 -21.66 35.64 -18.11
N THR A 578 -20.94 35.89 -19.23
CA THR A 578 -19.67 35.21 -19.45
C THR A 578 -18.59 35.71 -18.46
N ALA A 579 -18.59 37.04 -18.19
CA ALA A 579 -17.70 37.63 -17.19
C ALA A 579 -17.95 37.06 -15.77
N ASN A 580 -19.22 36.97 -15.39
CA ASN A 580 -19.60 36.36 -14.10
C ASN A 580 -19.14 34.91 -13.99
N LYS A 581 -19.17 34.14 -15.06
CA LYS A 581 -18.62 32.76 -15.07
C LYS A 581 -17.12 32.74 -14.93
N ILE A 582 -16.40 33.69 -15.51
CA ILE A 582 -14.95 33.85 -15.36
C ILE A 582 -14.59 34.23 -13.92
N GLU A 583 -15.30 35.22 -13.33
CA GLU A 583 -15.06 35.71 -11.99
C GLU A 583 -15.45 34.70 -10.90
N GLY A 584 -16.52 33.94 -11.13
CA GLY A 584 -17.00 32.91 -10.21
C GLY A 584 -16.10 31.67 -10.14
N PHE A 585 -15.04 31.59 -10.92
CA PHE A 585 -14.15 30.44 -10.93
C PHE A 585 -13.23 30.43 -9.71
N SER A 586 -13.30 29.35 -8.89
CA SER A 586 -12.49 29.18 -7.71
C SER A 586 -11.59 27.93 -7.83
N TYR A 587 -10.35 28.08 -7.46
CA TYR A 587 -9.35 27.01 -7.41
C TYR A 587 -9.27 26.35 -6.03
N GLY A 588 -9.91 26.89 -5.00
CA GLY A 588 -9.72 26.51 -3.59
C GLY A 588 -9.92 25.02 -3.31
N ASP A 589 -10.94 24.41 -3.93
CA ASP A 589 -11.19 22.98 -3.74
C ASP A 589 -10.09 22.13 -4.39
N ILE A 590 -9.58 22.56 -5.55
CA ILE A 590 -8.49 21.85 -6.24
C ILE A 590 -7.21 21.95 -5.42
N ASP A 591 -6.88 23.14 -4.94
CA ASP A 591 -5.67 23.38 -4.13
C ASP A 591 -5.75 22.61 -2.82
N LYS A 592 -6.90 22.56 -2.18
CA LYS A 592 -7.12 21.76 -0.98
C LYS A 592 -6.92 20.26 -1.24
N ASN A 593 -7.47 19.75 -2.33
CA ASN A 593 -7.30 18.36 -2.70
C ASN A 593 -5.84 18.02 -3.04
N ILE A 594 -5.10 18.93 -3.67
CA ILE A 594 -3.67 18.76 -3.96
C ILE A 594 -2.86 18.73 -2.67
N GLU A 595 -3.12 19.62 -1.71
CA GLU A 595 -2.42 19.60 -0.42
C GLU A 595 -2.75 18.31 0.34
N GLU A 596 -4.01 17.89 0.39
CA GLU A 596 -4.38 16.62 1.01
C GLU A 596 -3.71 15.41 0.32
N PHE A 597 -3.59 15.44 -1.01
CA PHE A 597 -2.87 14.43 -1.79
C PHE A 597 -1.38 14.37 -1.42
N LYS A 598 -0.73 15.52 -1.31
CA LYS A 598 0.68 15.62 -0.91
C LYS A 598 0.89 15.14 0.53
N ASP A 599 0.02 15.55 1.44
CA ASP A 599 0.11 15.20 2.85
C ASP A 599 -0.05 13.68 3.06
N GLN A 600 -0.99 13.04 2.39
CA GLN A 600 -1.16 11.59 2.42
C GLN A 600 0.09 10.85 1.93
N ILE A 601 0.69 11.29 0.82
CA ILE A 601 1.93 10.70 0.32
C ILE A 601 3.06 10.90 1.32
N ASN A 602 3.26 12.11 1.84
CA ASN A 602 4.34 12.42 2.78
C ASN A 602 4.21 11.63 4.09
N GLU A 603 3.00 11.48 4.61
CA GLU A 603 2.75 10.71 5.82
C GLU A 603 3.18 9.24 5.63
N GLU A 604 2.76 8.61 4.55
CA GLU A 604 3.11 7.23 4.28
C GLU A 604 4.61 7.05 3.98
N LEU A 605 5.22 7.95 3.22
CA LEU A 605 6.66 7.92 2.97
C LEU A 605 7.49 8.13 4.23
N SER A 606 7.05 8.97 5.16
CA SER A 606 7.71 9.16 6.45
C SER A 606 7.77 7.86 7.24
N LYS A 607 6.65 7.14 7.32
CA LYS A 607 6.57 5.82 8.00
C LYS A 607 7.52 4.80 7.34
N ILE A 608 7.57 4.78 6.02
CA ILE A 608 8.41 3.87 5.25
C ILE A 608 9.88 4.19 5.44
N ASN A 609 10.28 5.45 5.26
CA ASN A 609 11.66 5.88 5.42
C ASN A 609 12.16 5.63 6.85
N SER A 610 11.34 5.86 7.87
CA SER A 610 11.67 5.53 9.26
C SER A 610 11.92 4.04 9.44
N ALA A 611 11.12 3.18 8.82
CA ALA A 611 11.31 1.74 8.89
C ALA A 611 12.58 1.26 8.14
N LEU A 612 12.91 1.87 7.01
CA LEU A 612 14.13 1.60 6.25
C LEU A 612 15.38 2.10 6.98
N GLU A 613 15.31 3.24 7.63
CA GLU A 613 16.39 3.79 8.45
C GLU A 613 16.68 2.91 9.67
N GLU A 614 15.67 2.41 10.34
CA GLU A 614 15.81 1.48 11.46
C GLU A 614 16.56 0.20 11.04
N ILE A 615 16.23 -0.37 9.87
CA ILE A 615 16.93 -1.54 9.34
C ILE A 615 18.39 -1.20 9.08
N SER A 616 18.70 -0.06 8.46
CA SER A 616 20.08 0.33 8.17
C SER A 616 20.90 0.66 9.42
N LYS A 617 20.27 1.15 10.50
CA LYS A 617 20.93 1.40 11.80
C LYS A 617 21.30 0.11 12.51
N ASN A 618 20.43 -0.90 12.44
CA ASN A 618 20.64 -2.18 13.10
C ASN A 618 21.66 -3.08 12.38
N HIS A 619 21.89 -2.83 11.10
CA HIS A 619 22.82 -3.60 10.26
C HIS A 619 23.88 -2.69 9.64
N LYS A 620 25.05 -2.57 10.28
CA LYS A 620 26.13 -1.62 9.88
C LYS A 620 26.63 -1.76 8.45
N GLU A 621 26.46 -2.93 7.85
CA GLU A 621 26.87 -3.22 6.46
C GLU A 621 25.81 -2.80 5.43
N VAL A 622 24.62 -2.45 5.88
CA VAL A 622 23.49 -2.08 5.03
C VAL A 622 23.52 -0.60 4.71
N LYS A 623 23.51 -0.28 3.44
CA LYS A 623 23.44 1.10 2.98
C LYS A 623 22.01 1.62 3.02
N PRO A 624 21.78 2.86 3.47
CA PRO A 624 20.44 3.41 3.60
C PRO A 624 19.76 3.57 2.23
N ILE A 625 18.48 3.18 2.18
CA ILE A 625 17.59 3.45 1.06
C ILE A 625 16.57 4.46 1.54
N THR A 626 16.34 5.51 0.74
CA THR A 626 15.36 6.54 1.03
C THR A 626 14.50 6.82 -0.19
N ILE A 627 13.23 7.14 0.04
CA ILE A 627 12.28 7.56 -0.98
C ILE A 627 11.97 9.02 -0.74
N GLU A 628 12.34 9.88 -1.68
CA GLU A 628 12.01 11.30 -1.68
C GLU A 628 10.79 11.53 -2.58
N TYR A 629 9.83 12.26 -2.09
CA TYR A 629 8.73 12.79 -2.87
C TYR A 629 9.09 14.16 -3.42
N ARG A 630 8.83 14.39 -4.69
CA ARG A 630 9.08 15.67 -5.34
C ARG A 630 7.93 16.04 -6.25
N SER A 631 7.62 17.32 -6.28
CA SER A 631 6.83 17.90 -7.36
C SER A 631 7.74 18.31 -8.51
N ASN A 632 7.36 18.02 -9.74
CA ASN A 632 8.01 18.58 -10.91
C ASN A 632 7.35 19.93 -11.24
N GLU A 633 7.99 21.00 -10.83
CA GLU A 633 7.50 22.37 -11.10
C GLU A 633 7.96 22.90 -12.46
N ASP A 634 8.78 22.18 -13.20
CA ASP A 634 9.14 22.54 -14.56
C ASP A 634 8.03 22.14 -15.53
N ILE A 635 7.17 23.11 -15.77
CA ILE A 635 5.97 22.94 -16.63
C ILE A 635 6.05 23.85 -17.88
N PHE A 636 7.18 24.51 -18.06
CA PHE A 636 7.28 25.54 -19.08
C PHE A 636 7.06 25.01 -20.49
N GLU A 637 7.60 23.83 -20.79
CA GLU A 637 7.50 23.24 -22.13
C GLU A 637 6.04 22.91 -22.47
N GLU A 638 5.32 22.28 -21.56
CA GLU A 638 3.91 21.90 -21.75
C GLU A 638 3.01 23.14 -21.86
N VAL A 639 3.25 24.14 -21.00
CA VAL A 639 2.51 25.42 -21.07
C VAL A 639 2.74 26.11 -22.41
N PHE A 640 3.98 26.14 -22.89
CA PHE A 640 4.32 26.80 -24.14
C PHE A 640 3.72 26.06 -25.33
N GLU A 641 3.79 24.74 -25.38
CA GLU A 641 3.20 23.95 -26.47
C GLU A 641 1.68 24.07 -26.53
N ASP A 642 0.99 24.05 -25.39
CA ASP A 642 -0.46 24.20 -25.36
C ASP A 642 -0.88 25.64 -25.67
N PHE A 643 -0.10 26.63 -25.25
CA PHE A 643 -0.33 28.02 -25.60
C PHE A 643 -0.18 28.25 -27.12
N ASP A 644 0.88 27.72 -27.75
CA ASP A 644 1.12 27.84 -29.18
C ASP A 644 -0.04 27.25 -30.03
N LYS A 645 -0.65 26.16 -29.55
CA LYS A 645 -1.82 25.55 -30.21
C LYS A 645 -3.11 26.40 -30.11
N LEU A 646 -3.24 27.21 -29.06
CA LEU A 646 -4.47 27.95 -28.75
C LEU A 646 -4.46 29.40 -29.28
N VAL A 647 -3.32 29.90 -29.70
CA VAL A 647 -3.19 31.26 -30.23
C VAL A 647 -3.40 31.28 -31.75
N ASP A 648 -4.35 32.09 -32.21
CA ASP A 648 -4.84 32.15 -33.64
C ASP A 648 -3.74 32.34 -34.70
N LYS A 649 -2.61 32.93 -34.35
CA LYS A 649 -1.50 33.13 -35.27
C LYS A 649 -0.30 32.25 -35.00
N GLY A 650 -0.30 31.54 -33.87
CA GLY A 650 0.80 30.72 -33.40
C GLY A 650 2.17 31.40 -33.49
N PHE A 651 3.15 30.87 -32.80
CA PHE A 651 4.54 31.27 -33.07
C PHE A 651 5.07 30.64 -34.37
N ASN A 652 4.17 30.23 -35.26
CA ASN A 652 4.40 29.44 -36.50
C ASN A 652 5.37 30.04 -37.54
N THR A 653 5.98 31.15 -37.23
CA THR A 653 7.19 31.53 -37.92
C THR A 653 8.36 30.87 -37.17
N GLN A 654 8.70 29.65 -37.57
CA GLN A 654 9.79 28.82 -36.99
C GLN A 654 11.09 29.60 -36.68
N ARG A 655 11.25 30.76 -37.28
CA ARG A 655 12.44 31.60 -37.14
C ARG A 655 12.54 32.32 -35.79
N HIS A 656 11.45 32.52 -35.07
CA HIS A 656 11.43 33.28 -33.79
C HIS A 656 10.96 32.47 -32.58
N GLN A 657 10.36 31.32 -32.81
CA GLN A 657 9.80 30.50 -31.77
C GLN A 657 10.81 30.18 -30.65
N SER A 658 12.03 29.78 -31.01
CA SER A 658 13.07 29.44 -30.04
C SER A 658 13.50 30.62 -29.14
N LYS A 659 13.57 31.84 -29.73
CA LYS A 659 13.92 33.06 -29.01
C LYS A 659 12.79 33.54 -28.11
N ILE A 660 11.54 33.46 -28.58
CA ILE A 660 10.37 33.80 -27.77
C ILE A 660 10.26 32.83 -26.59
N LYS A 661 10.47 31.55 -26.85
CA LYS A 661 10.48 30.50 -25.85
C LYS A 661 11.57 30.74 -24.77
N GLU A 662 12.78 31.02 -25.18
CA GLU A 662 13.90 31.38 -24.29
C GLU A 662 13.56 32.60 -23.42
N TYR A 663 12.93 33.59 -24.04
CA TYR A 663 12.52 34.83 -23.36
C TYR A 663 11.42 34.62 -22.31
N LEU A 664 10.39 33.86 -22.65
CA LEU A 664 9.31 33.53 -21.75
C LEU A 664 9.77 32.63 -20.60
N LYS A 665 10.76 31.77 -20.85
CA LYS A 665 11.34 30.88 -19.84
C LYS A 665 12.05 31.64 -18.72
N GLU A 666 12.61 32.82 -19.03
CA GLU A 666 13.25 33.66 -18.03
C GLU A 666 12.26 34.35 -17.07
N ILE A 667 10.97 34.38 -17.42
CA ILE A 667 9.94 34.90 -16.52
C ILE A 667 9.44 33.73 -15.68
N GLU A 668 9.69 33.79 -14.37
CA GLU A 668 9.18 32.76 -13.46
C GLU A 668 7.67 32.62 -13.59
N LEU A 669 7.21 31.45 -14.02
CA LEU A 669 5.80 31.15 -14.29
C LEU A 669 4.90 31.43 -13.06
N LYS A 670 5.37 31.17 -11.86
CA LYS A 670 4.62 31.45 -10.61
C LYS A 670 4.31 32.94 -10.45
N ASN A 671 5.19 33.82 -10.89
CA ASN A 671 4.98 35.26 -10.82
C ASN A 671 3.91 35.71 -11.81
N VAL A 672 3.81 35.08 -13.00
CA VAL A 672 2.81 35.41 -14.02
C VAL A 672 1.39 35.21 -13.51
N THR A 673 1.17 34.20 -12.66
CA THR A 673 -0.19 33.87 -12.16
C THR A 673 -0.81 34.99 -11.32
N GLY A 674 0.01 35.81 -10.68
CA GLY A 674 -0.43 36.95 -9.87
C GLY A 674 -0.44 38.30 -10.59
N MET A 675 0.11 38.37 -11.80
CA MET A 675 0.22 39.64 -12.55
C MET A 675 -1.09 40.04 -13.22
N GLN A 676 -1.26 41.34 -13.39
CA GLN A 676 -2.21 41.91 -14.31
C GLN A 676 -1.60 41.98 -15.71
N HIS A 677 -2.45 42.07 -16.76
CA HIS A 677 -1.99 42.12 -18.14
C HIS A 677 -1.00 43.25 -18.41
N ALA A 678 -1.30 44.48 -17.95
CA ALA A 678 -0.43 45.63 -18.11
C ALA A 678 0.96 45.47 -17.46
N GLU A 679 0.98 44.86 -16.24
CA GLU A 679 2.21 44.53 -15.54
C GLU A 679 3.06 43.49 -16.26
N PHE A 680 2.39 42.49 -16.87
CA PHE A 680 3.07 41.48 -17.65
C PHE A 680 3.71 42.07 -18.91
N ILE A 681 2.99 42.97 -19.61
CA ILE A 681 3.53 43.69 -20.78
C ILE A 681 4.72 44.57 -20.36
N GLU A 682 4.64 45.34 -19.28
CA GLU A 682 5.71 46.14 -18.79
C GLU A 682 6.96 45.29 -18.48
N LYS A 683 6.77 44.13 -17.88
CA LYS A 683 7.85 43.17 -17.60
C LYS A 683 8.46 42.57 -18.85
N LEU A 684 7.67 42.25 -19.86
CA LEU A 684 8.16 41.85 -21.17
C LEU A 684 8.99 42.97 -21.81
N ASP A 685 8.51 44.23 -21.79
CA ASP A 685 9.19 45.39 -22.33
C ASP A 685 10.50 45.74 -21.64
N SER A 686 10.55 45.58 -20.33
CA SER A 686 11.73 45.95 -19.51
C SER A 686 12.95 45.05 -19.72
N ARG A 687 12.69 43.82 -20.19
CA ARG A 687 13.76 42.83 -20.42
C ARG A 687 14.36 42.85 -21.81
N ILE A 688 13.81 43.60 -22.75
CA ILE A 688 14.28 43.63 -24.15
C ILE A 688 15.07 44.88 -24.46
N GLU A 689 16.40 44.70 -24.53
CA GLU A 689 17.30 45.80 -24.90
C GLU A 689 17.08 46.25 -26.36
N ASN A 690 16.77 45.33 -27.28
CA ASN A 690 16.58 45.67 -28.70
C ASN A 690 15.12 45.51 -29.11
N LYS A 691 14.31 46.55 -28.93
CA LYS A 691 12.90 46.64 -29.29
C LYS A 691 12.64 46.63 -30.78
N LYS A 692 13.65 46.64 -31.65
CA LYS A 692 13.54 46.55 -33.13
C LYS A 692 13.76 45.12 -33.61
N ALA A 693 13.94 44.16 -32.74
CA ALA A 693 14.09 42.78 -33.16
C ALA A 693 12.74 42.19 -33.61
N ALA A 694 12.69 41.51 -34.77
CA ALA A 694 11.48 40.96 -35.33
C ALA A 694 10.75 39.98 -34.39
N PHE A 695 11.45 39.27 -33.49
CA PHE A 695 10.83 38.40 -32.52
C PHE A 695 10.08 39.19 -31.45
N TYR A 696 10.54 40.40 -31.09
CA TYR A 696 9.87 41.27 -30.13
C TYR A 696 8.53 41.75 -30.64
N GLU A 697 8.49 42.22 -31.90
CA GLU A 697 7.20 42.62 -32.53
C GLU A 697 6.22 41.47 -32.55
N THR A 698 6.67 40.28 -32.95
CA THR A 698 5.79 39.10 -32.95
C THR A 698 5.28 38.76 -31.52
N MET A 699 6.13 38.80 -30.51
CA MET A 699 5.76 38.54 -29.14
C MET A 699 4.79 39.62 -28.62
N LYS A 700 5.07 40.89 -28.92
CA LYS A 700 4.21 42.00 -28.54
C LYS A 700 2.83 41.88 -29.20
N ASP A 701 2.76 41.63 -30.49
CA ASP A 701 1.49 41.45 -31.24
C ASP A 701 0.62 40.34 -30.62
N ILE A 702 1.26 39.29 -30.12
CA ILE A 702 0.55 38.19 -29.45
C ILE A 702 0.02 38.64 -28.09
N PHE A 703 0.88 39.21 -27.24
CA PHE A 703 0.52 39.50 -25.86
C PHE A 703 -0.15 40.85 -25.62
N ASP A 704 -0.13 41.78 -26.56
CA ASP A 704 -0.96 42.99 -26.52
C ASP A 704 -2.47 42.64 -26.48
N ARG A 705 -2.84 41.45 -26.95
CA ARG A 705 -4.19 40.93 -26.78
C ARG A 705 -4.35 40.29 -25.37
N GLU A 706 -5.18 40.90 -24.57
CA GLU A 706 -5.44 40.45 -23.20
C GLU A 706 -5.82 38.96 -23.13
N ILE A 707 -6.60 38.48 -24.09
CA ILE A 707 -6.99 37.05 -24.14
C ILE A 707 -5.78 36.12 -24.17
N HIS A 708 -4.75 36.43 -24.92
CA HIS A 708 -3.57 35.56 -24.99
C HIS A 708 -2.81 35.52 -23.67
N PHE A 709 -2.72 36.64 -22.97
CA PHE A 709 -2.17 36.67 -21.61
C PHE A 709 -3.00 35.81 -20.65
N GLN A 710 -4.34 35.94 -20.72
CA GLN A 710 -5.23 35.16 -19.86
C GLN A 710 -5.15 33.66 -20.17
N ILE A 711 -5.10 33.28 -21.42
CA ILE A 711 -4.87 31.86 -21.81
C ILE A 711 -3.52 31.37 -21.27
N TYR A 712 -2.44 32.13 -21.45
CA TYR A 712 -1.13 31.77 -20.96
C TYR A 712 -1.13 31.59 -19.42
N ARG A 713 -1.72 32.54 -18.69
CA ARG A 713 -1.90 32.48 -17.25
C ARG A 713 -2.73 31.27 -16.79
N ILE A 714 -3.84 31.00 -17.46
CA ILE A 714 -4.71 29.85 -17.13
C ILE A 714 -4.00 28.52 -17.38
N LEU A 715 -3.23 28.41 -18.46
CA LEU A 715 -2.43 27.22 -18.75
C LEU A 715 -1.36 27.00 -17.68
N ILE A 716 -0.68 28.05 -17.22
CA ILE A 716 0.26 27.94 -16.09
C ILE A 716 -0.47 27.39 -14.86
N LEU A 717 -1.61 27.97 -14.49
CA LEU A 717 -2.41 27.52 -13.35
C LEU A 717 -2.88 26.07 -13.50
N LYS A 718 -3.29 25.67 -14.70
CA LYS A 718 -3.70 24.32 -15.04
C LYS A 718 -2.56 23.32 -14.87
N HIS A 719 -1.41 23.58 -15.49
CA HIS A 719 -0.26 22.68 -15.44
C HIS A 719 0.39 22.62 -14.06
N LEU A 720 0.40 23.71 -13.28
CA LEU A 720 0.83 23.70 -11.88
C LEU A 720 -0.03 22.77 -10.99
N ARG A 721 -1.27 22.55 -11.37
CA ARG A 721 -2.22 21.70 -10.62
C ARG A 721 -2.38 20.30 -11.20
N ASN A 722 -1.67 19.99 -12.27
CA ASN A 722 -1.70 18.64 -12.84
C ASN A 722 -1.17 17.62 -11.84
N VAL A 723 -2.00 16.67 -11.42
CA VAL A 723 -1.69 15.66 -10.42
C VAL A 723 -0.47 14.81 -10.78
N GLU A 724 -0.23 14.57 -12.07
CA GLU A 724 0.93 13.82 -12.55
C GLU A 724 2.27 14.48 -12.15
N LYS A 725 2.28 15.79 -11.97
CA LYS A 725 3.45 16.53 -11.49
C LYS A 725 3.77 16.27 -10.01
N TYR A 726 2.82 15.67 -9.30
CA TYR A 726 2.92 15.32 -7.87
C TYR A 726 3.09 13.81 -7.64
N LYS A 727 3.29 13.02 -8.69
CA LYS A 727 3.52 11.57 -8.58
C LYS A 727 4.99 11.20 -8.78
N ILE A 728 5.93 12.07 -8.46
CA ILE A 728 7.36 11.85 -8.72
C ILE A 728 8.04 11.38 -7.45
N PHE A 729 8.54 10.15 -7.51
CA PHE A 729 9.34 9.56 -6.43
C PHE A 729 10.79 9.40 -6.87
N LYS A 730 11.71 9.86 -6.02
CA LYS A 730 13.14 9.68 -6.23
C LYS A 730 13.69 8.73 -5.18
N VAL A 731 14.05 7.54 -5.61
CA VAL A 731 14.69 6.57 -4.74
C VAL A 731 16.20 6.81 -4.73
N ARG A 732 16.79 6.80 -3.53
CA ARG A 732 18.24 6.91 -3.33
C ARG A 732 18.77 5.67 -2.63
N TYR A 733 19.94 5.23 -3.05
CA TYR A 733 20.72 4.18 -2.41
C TYR A 733 22.06 4.78 -1.98
N ASP A 734 22.40 4.74 -0.69
CA ASP A 734 23.61 5.35 -0.12
C ASP A 734 23.79 6.82 -0.57
N LYS A 735 22.74 7.63 -0.50
CA LYS A 735 22.66 9.04 -0.93
C LYS A 735 22.76 9.29 -2.45
N ARG A 736 23.08 8.29 -3.25
CA ARG A 736 23.12 8.38 -4.71
C ARG A 736 21.75 8.17 -5.32
N ALA A 737 21.45 8.87 -6.40
CA ALA A 737 20.23 8.60 -7.15
C ALA A 737 20.27 7.17 -7.76
N LEU A 738 19.12 6.55 -7.87
CA LEU A 738 19.06 5.14 -8.33
C LEU A 738 19.71 4.94 -9.72
N ASN A 739 19.57 5.91 -10.63
CA ASN A 739 20.20 5.87 -11.95
C ASN A 739 21.74 5.90 -11.91
N GLU A 740 22.34 6.36 -10.83
CA GLU A 740 23.81 6.48 -10.64
C GLU A 740 24.40 5.24 -9.93
N THR A 741 23.61 4.24 -9.62
CA THR A 741 24.04 3.05 -8.90
C THR A 741 24.22 1.84 -9.84
N PHE A 742 24.94 0.82 -9.38
CA PHE A 742 25.10 -0.43 -10.13
C PHE A 742 23.78 -1.19 -10.28
N PHE A 743 23.64 -1.98 -11.33
CA PHE A 743 22.40 -2.65 -11.67
C PHE A 743 21.85 -3.51 -10.53
N GLY A 744 22.67 -4.36 -9.89
CA GLY A 744 22.25 -5.15 -8.73
C GLY A 744 21.79 -4.31 -7.54
N GLN A 745 22.38 -3.12 -7.31
CA GLN A 745 21.95 -2.19 -6.28
C GLN A 745 20.58 -1.55 -6.63
N LYS A 746 20.35 -1.28 -7.93
CA LYS A 746 19.05 -0.81 -8.41
C LYS A 746 17.96 -1.85 -8.14
N CYS A 747 18.19 -3.10 -8.55
CA CYS A 747 17.24 -4.18 -8.32
C CYS A 747 16.97 -4.40 -6.83
N THR A 748 18.01 -4.33 -5.99
CA THR A 748 17.86 -4.42 -4.53
C THR A 748 17.01 -3.28 -4.00
N ALA A 749 17.29 -2.04 -4.39
CA ALA A 749 16.53 -0.88 -3.92
C ALA A 749 15.07 -0.96 -4.37
N VAL A 750 14.81 -1.37 -5.60
CA VAL A 750 13.46 -1.61 -6.13
C VAL A 750 12.73 -2.63 -5.27
N LEU A 751 13.32 -3.80 -5.05
CA LEU A 751 12.68 -4.87 -4.27
C LEU A 751 12.42 -4.45 -2.83
N VAL A 752 13.39 -3.79 -2.19
CA VAL A 752 13.27 -3.26 -0.84
C VAL A 752 12.12 -2.25 -0.73
N VAL A 753 12.04 -1.33 -1.68
CA VAL A 753 10.94 -0.35 -1.73
C VAL A 753 9.60 -1.05 -1.90
N LEU A 754 9.48 -1.98 -2.85
CA LEU A 754 8.23 -2.70 -3.11
C LEU A 754 7.78 -3.58 -1.95
N LEU A 755 8.72 -4.23 -1.25
CA LEU A 755 8.42 -5.00 -0.03
C LEU A 755 8.00 -4.12 1.14
N SER A 756 8.56 -2.91 1.24
CA SER A 756 8.25 -1.97 2.33
C SER A 756 6.91 -1.25 2.13
N LEU A 757 6.45 -1.17 0.89
CA LEU A 757 5.21 -0.53 0.48
C LEU A 757 4.05 -1.54 0.48
N GLY A 758 2.85 -1.09 0.86
CA GLY A 758 1.65 -1.92 0.83
C GLY A 758 1.52 -2.90 2.01
N ASN A 759 0.31 -3.37 2.24
CA ASN A 759 -0.03 -4.39 3.24
C ASN A 759 -0.68 -5.64 2.58
N ASN A 760 -0.87 -5.60 1.28
CA ASN A 760 -1.46 -6.68 0.51
C ASN A 760 -0.50 -7.87 0.39
N PRO A 761 -1.00 -9.09 0.21
CA PRO A 761 -0.16 -10.24 -0.10
C PRO A 761 0.73 -9.95 -1.31
N ILE A 762 1.98 -10.37 -1.23
CA ILE A 762 2.93 -10.22 -2.33
C ILE A 762 3.48 -11.59 -2.76
N ILE A 763 3.41 -11.84 -4.04
CA ILE A 763 3.96 -13.03 -4.69
C ILE A 763 5.13 -12.60 -5.54
N ILE A 764 6.32 -13.16 -5.31
CA ILE A 764 7.54 -12.79 -6.04
C ILE A 764 8.21 -14.05 -6.60
N ASP A 765 8.48 -14.01 -7.89
CA ASP A 765 9.17 -15.09 -8.58
C ASP A 765 10.68 -14.78 -8.67
N GLU A 766 11.49 -15.64 -8.08
CA GLU A 766 12.96 -15.56 -8.03
C GLU A 766 13.50 -14.18 -7.60
N PRO A 767 13.20 -13.72 -6.37
CA PRO A 767 13.64 -12.40 -5.87
C PRO A 767 15.16 -12.23 -5.85
N GLU A 768 15.92 -13.33 -5.86
CA GLU A 768 17.37 -13.35 -5.89
C GLU A 768 17.99 -13.06 -7.26
N ALA A 769 17.20 -13.09 -8.32
CA ALA A 769 17.69 -12.79 -9.65
C ALA A 769 18.34 -11.39 -9.67
N HIS A 770 19.57 -11.30 -10.14
CA HIS A 770 20.34 -10.05 -10.25
C HIS A 770 20.73 -9.35 -8.94
N LEU A 771 20.54 -9.99 -7.78
CA LEU A 771 20.92 -9.44 -6.48
C LEU A 771 22.30 -9.94 -6.04
N ASP A 772 23.02 -9.07 -5.32
CA ASP A 772 24.26 -9.44 -4.63
C ASP A 772 23.95 -10.28 -3.39
N SER A 773 24.67 -11.39 -3.21
CA SER A 773 24.48 -12.30 -2.07
C SER A 773 24.62 -11.63 -0.70
N ALA A 774 25.52 -10.64 -0.57
CA ALA A 774 25.68 -9.89 0.68
C ALA A 774 24.47 -8.99 0.96
N LEU A 775 23.90 -8.38 -0.07
CA LEU A 775 22.67 -7.57 0.06
C LEU A 775 21.45 -8.43 0.38
N ILE A 776 21.37 -9.64 -0.17
CA ILE A 776 20.32 -10.60 0.18
C ILE A 776 20.43 -10.96 1.66
N ALA A 777 21.61 -11.39 2.11
CA ALA A 777 21.81 -11.89 3.48
C ALA A 777 21.58 -10.80 4.54
N ASN A 778 22.02 -9.58 4.29
CA ASN A 778 22.06 -8.54 5.31
C ASN A 778 20.85 -7.59 5.27
N TYR A 779 20.28 -7.35 4.09
CA TYR A 779 19.19 -6.37 3.95
C TYR A 779 17.82 -7.02 3.75
N LEU A 780 17.69 -7.84 2.71
CA LEU A 780 16.40 -8.39 2.35
C LEU A 780 15.87 -9.37 3.38
N VAL A 781 16.72 -10.17 3.96
CA VAL A 781 16.35 -11.10 5.04
C VAL A 781 15.77 -10.33 6.24
N ALA A 782 16.44 -9.28 6.70
CA ALA A 782 15.95 -8.45 7.81
C ALA A 782 14.62 -7.76 7.46
N LEU A 783 14.50 -7.26 6.23
CA LEU A 783 13.27 -6.63 5.76
C LEU A 783 12.11 -7.63 5.69
N ILE A 784 12.34 -8.83 5.16
CA ILE A 784 11.31 -9.88 5.06
C ILE A 784 10.81 -10.25 6.44
N LYS A 785 11.71 -10.48 7.43
CA LYS A 785 11.35 -10.77 8.82
C LYS A 785 10.43 -9.71 9.43
N LYS A 786 10.66 -8.44 9.13
CA LYS A 786 9.83 -7.32 9.60
C LYS A 786 8.50 -7.23 8.83
N GLN A 787 8.52 -7.41 7.52
CA GLN A 787 7.33 -7.25 6.68
C GLN A 787 6.37 -8.45 6.74
N LYS A 788 6.86 -9.68 6.91
CA LYS A 788 6.02 -10.88 7.04
C LYS A 788 5.04 -10.84 8.22
N GLN A 789 5.29 -9.97 9.21
CA GLN A 789 4.35 -9.75 10.32
C GLN A 789 3.17 -8.87 9.93
N LYS A 790 3.29 -8.08 8.85
CA LYS A 790 2.30 -7.10 8.41
C LYS A 790 1.54 -7.53 7.17
N ARG A 791 2.19 -8.32 6.30
CA ARG A 791 1.64 -8.80 5.03
C ARG A 791 2.10 -10.22 4.73
N GLN A 792 1.28 -10.95 4.02
CA GLN A 792 1.67 -12.26 3.50
C GLN A 792 2.70 -12.11 2.39
N ILE A 793 3.76 -12.94 2.44
CA ILE A 793 4.82 -12.99 1.45
C ILE A 793 4.92 -14.42 0.90
N ILE A 794 4.92 -14.57 -0.42
CA ILE A 794 5.07 -15.86 -1.10
C ILE A 794 6.20 -15.71 -2.13
N PHE A 795 7.29 -16.45 -1.94
CA PHE A 795 8.43 -16.47 -2.87
C PHE A 795 8.56 -17.82 -3.56
N ALA A 796 8.82 -17.81 -4.87
CA ALA A 796 9.49 -18.94 -5.50
C ALA A 796 10.99 -18.65 -5.52
N THR A 797 11.80 -19.54 -4.95
CA THR A 797 13.24 -19.32 -4.80
C THR A 797 14.01 -20.62 -4.87
N HIS A 798 15.27 -20.50 -5.29
CA HIS A 798 16.27 -21.57 -5.17
C HIS A 798 17.39 -21.20 -4.19
N ASN A 799 17.28 -20.06 -3.50
CA ASN A 799 18.25 -19.56 -2.54
C ASN A 799 17.86 -19.94 -1.10
N ALA A 800 18.67 -20.77 -0.47
CA ALA A 800 18.48 -21.24 0.89
C ALA A 800 18.43 -20.09 1.94
N ASN A 801 19.07 -18.95 1.65
CA ASN A 801 19.06 -17.81 2.57
C ASN A 801 17.66 -17.25 2.78
N PHE A 802 16.80 -17.25 1.77
CA PHE A 802 15.43 -16.82 1.96
C PHE A 802 14.62 -17.84 2.77
N VAL A 803 14.88 -19.12 2.58
CA VAL A 803 14.17 -20.17 3.31
C VAL A 803 14.56 -20.17 4.79
N LEU A 804 15.86 -20.23 5.07
CA LEU A 804 16.39 -20.42 6.42
C LEU A 804 16.53 -19.08 7.17
N ASN A 805 17.26 -18.13 6.59
CA ASN A 805 17.60 -16.90 7.31
C ASN A 805 16.42 -15.90 7.37
N ALA A 806 15.50 -15.91 6.41
CA ALA A 806 14.28 -15.13 6.51
C ALA A 806 13.14 -15.86 7.24
N ASP A 807 13.41 -17.07 7.75
CA ASP A 807 12.55 -17.85 8.60
C ASP A 807 11.17 -18.08 7.94
N ALA A 808 11.15 -18.88 6.87
CA ALA A 808 9.91 -19.24 6.19
C ALA A 808 9.05 -20.15 7.07
N GLU A 809 7.86 -19.74 7.43
CA GLU A 809 6.94 -20.54 8.26
C GLU A 809 6.45 -21.80 7.52
N LEU A 810 6.34 -21.70 6.18
CA LEU A 810 5.93 -22.80 5.32
C LEU A 810 6.86 -22.93 4.12
N ILE A 811 7.26 -24.15 3.83
CA ILE A 811 8.06 -24.49 2.66
C ILE A 811 7.23 -25.44 1.78
N ILE A 812 6.96 -25.03 0.55
CA ILE A 812 6.31 -25.84 -0.47
C ILE A 812 7.38 -26.31 -1.45
N GLN A 813 7.67 -27.58 -1.45
CA GLN A 813 8.64 -28.18 -2.32
C GLN A 813 7.96 -28.76 -3.57
N LEU A 814 8.46 -28.37 -4.74
CA LEU A 814 8.04 -28.89 -6.03
C LEU A 814 9.13 -29.78 -6.63
N LYS A 815 8.76 -30.97 -7.03
CA LYS A 815 9.62 -31.90 -7.77
C LYS A 815 8.92 -32.27 -9.08
N ASN A 816 9.69 -32.31 -10.16
CA ASN A 816 9.21 -32.84 -11.43
C ASN A 816 9.67 -34.30 -11.54
N GLU A 817 8.75 -35.22 -11.39
CA GLU A 817 8.98 -36.66 -11.50
C GLU A 817 8.26 -37.20 -12.74
N ASN A 818 9.01 -37.56 -13.76
CA ASN A 818 8.47 -38.08 -15.02
C ASN A 818 7.41 -37.14 -15.68
N ASN A 819 7.74 -35.84 -15.75
CA ASN A 819 6.86 -34.77 -16.26
C ASN A 819 5.58 -34.56 -15.43
N LYS A 820 5.50 -35.07 -14.22
CA LYS A 820 4.45 -34.76 -13.25
C LYS A 820 4.99 -33.97 -12.08
N ILE A 821 4.27 -32.94 -11.72
CA ILE A 821 4.63 -32.13 -10.55
C ILE A 821 4.14 -32.87 -9.29
N VAL A 822 5.07 -33.10 -8.37
CA VAL A 822 4.80 -33.63 -7.03
C VAL A 822 5.06 -32.50 -6.03
N VAL A 823 4.12 -32.33 -5.09
CA VAL A 823 4.21 -31.28 -4.07
C VAL A 823 4.32 -31.89 -2.69
N GLN A 824 5.19 -31.33 -1.88
CA GLN A 824 5.30 -31.61 -0.46
C GLN A 824 5.37 -30.30 0.31
N SER A 825 4.70 -30.22 1.46
CA SER A 825 4.69 -29.02 2.30
C SER A 825 5.29 -29.35 3.66
N PHE A 826 6.23 -28.49 4.10
CA PHE A 826 6.99 -28.67 5.35
C PHE A 826 6.96 -27.36 6.15
N MET A 827 7.05 -27.50 7.47
CA MET A 827 7.43 -26.38 8.34
C MET A 827 8.95 -26.29 8.42
N ILE A 828 9.49 -25.14 8.75
CA ILE A 828 10.96 -24.95 8.87
C ILE A 828 11.56 -25.83 9.96
N GLU A 829 10.77 -26.22 10.93
CA GLU A 829 11.13 -27.12 12.03
C GLU A 829 11.35 -28.57 11.58
N SER A 830 10.81 -28.95 10.43
CA SER A 830 10.94 -30.33 9.91
C SER A 830 12.32 -30.56 9.30
N ASP A 831 12.90 -31.73 9.55
CA ASP A 831 14.15 -32.14 8.93
C ASP A 831 13.98 -32.64 7.47
N ALA A 832 12.75 -32.96 7.07
CA ALA A 832 12.45 -33.66 5.85
C ALA A 832 12.88 -32.91 4.56
N TYR A 833 12.91 -31.57 4.57
CA TYR A 833 13.32 -30.75 3.43
C TYR A 833 14.82 -30.37 3.43
N LYS A 834 15.50 -30.53 4.56
CA LYS A 834 16.87 -30.04 4.75
C LYS A 834 17.85 -30.65 3.75
N GLU A 835 17.71 -31.94 3.46
CA GLU A 835 18.55 -32.63 2.48
C GLU A 835 18.35 -32.09 1.06
N ASP A 836 17.12 -31.84 0.67
CA ASP A 836 16.81 -31.30 -0.64
C ASP A 836 17.25 -29.83 -0.78
N LEU A 837 17.16 -29.07 0.29
CA LEU A 837 17.70 -27.70 0.31
C LEU A 837 19.23 -27.69 0.20
N LEU A 838 19.92 -28.62 0.86
CA LEU A 838 21.36 -28.82 0.68
C LEU A 838 21.71 -29.19 -0.76
N LYS A 839 20.88 -30.01 -1.43
CA LYS A 839 21.09 -30.36 -2.86
C LYS A 839 20.99 -29.14 -3.76
N LEU A 840 20.10 -28.19 -3.46
CA LEU A 840 20.01 -26.92 -4.21
C LEU A 840 21.28 -26.09 -4.08
N GLU A 841 21.98 -26.16 -2.94
CA GLU A 841 23.25 -25.49 -2.67
C GLU A 841 24.52 -26.30 -3.13
N GLY A 842 24.32 -27.38 -3.88
CA GLY A 842 25.38 -28.21 -4.40
C GLY A 842 25.70 -29.47 -3.55
N GLY A 843 24.86 -29.76 -2.56
CA GLY A 843 24.94 -30.94 -1.70
C GLY A 843 25.88 -30.80 -0.50
N GLU A 844 25.76 -31.72 0.44
CA GLU A 844 26.49 -31.72 1.70
C GLU A 844 28.02 -31.67 1.50
N LYS A 845 28.53 -32.36 0.47
CA LYS A 845 29.96 -32.35 0.14
C LYS A 845 30.45 -30.95 -0.25
N ALA A 846 29.69 -30.25 -1.12
CA ALA A 846 30.06 -28.91 -1.56
C ALA A 846 30.01 -27.92 -0.39
N PHE A 847 29.06 -28.10 0.53
CA PHE A 847 28.95 -27.29 1.73
C PHE A 847 30.17 -27.51 2.65
N LYS A 848 30.51 -28.77 2.96
CA LYS A 848 31.69 -29.13 3.77
C LYS A 848 32.99 -28.68 3.12
N ASP A 849 33.13 -28.78 1.78
CA ASP A 849 34.32 -28.31 1.06
C ASP A 849 34.44 -26.78 1.12
N ARG A 850 33.33 -26.05 1.07
CA ARG A 850 33.31 -24.59 1.28
C ARG A 850 33.75 -24.23 2.71
N GLU A 851 33.18 -24.86 3.75
CA GLU A 851 33.61 -24.65 5.14
C GLU A 851 35.12 -24.87 5.32
N ARG A 852 35.65 -25.98 4.77
CA ARG A 852 37.09 -26.27 4.80
C ARG A 852 37.94 -25.19 4.10
N LYS A 853 37.52 -24.78 2.90
CA LYS A 853 38.27 -23.78 2.09
C LYS A 853 38.25 -22.40 2.75
N TYR A 854 37.15 -22.01 3.37
CA TYR A 854 37.06 -20.77 4.14
C TYR A 854 37.72 -20.85 5.51
N GLY A 855 38.17 -22.06 5.92
CA GLY A 855 38.82 -22.28 7.23
C GLY A 855 37.89 -22.03 8.41
N ILE A 856 36.57 -22.20 8.20
CA ILE A 856 35.55 -22.11 9.23
C ILE A 856 35.55 -23.45 9.95
N THR A 857 36.37 -23.59 10.98
CA THR A 857 36.37 -24.76 11.89
C THR A 857 35.54 -24.39 13.13
N LYS A 858 34.90 -25.39 13.76
CA LYS A 858 34.14 -25.22 15.01
C LYS A 858 34.93 -24.49 16.11
N ASP A 859 36.24 -24.55 16.07
CA ASP A 859 37.13 -23.89 17.04
C ASP A 859 37.33 -22.39 16.75
N LYS A 860 37.19 -21.92 15.49
CA LYS A 860 37.31 -20.50 15.20
C LYS A 860 36.01 -19.69 15.47
N ILE A 861 34.89 -20.36 15.50
CA ILE A 861 33.61 -19.75 15.92
C ILE A 861 33.63 -19.52 17.45
N LYS A 862 34.20 -20.46 18.23
CA LYS A 862 34.36 -20.32 19.69
C LYS A 862 35.27 -19.15 20.12
N ASN A 863 36.17 -18.68 19.27
CA ASN A 863 37.12 -17.61 19.60
C ASN A 863 36.66 -16.19 19.08
N LYS A 864 35.51 -16.07 18.42
CA LYS A 864 34.92 -14.79 18.00
C LYS A 864 33.59 -14.43 18.69
N GLU A 865 33.01 -15.37 19.44
CA GLU A 865 31.93 -15.16 20.39
C GLU A 865 32.51 -15.01 21.82
#